data_ae99c42925ecc9441baa19ea28e396d6
#
_entry.id   ae99c42925ecc9441baa19ea28e396d6
#
_cell.length_a   1.000
_cell.length_b   1.000
_cell.length_c   1.000
_cell.angle_alpha   90.00
_cell.angle_beta   90.00
_cell.angle_gamma   90.00
#
_symmetry.space_group_name_H-M   'P 1'
#
loop_
_entity.id
_entity.type
_entity.pdbx_description
1 polymer ?
#
loop_
_entity_poly.entity_id
_entity_poly.type
_entity_poly.pdbx_seq_one_letter_code
_entity_poly.pdbx_strand_id
1 'polypeptide(L)'
;MKITNTYSSFPDQVVPDEVKSSVDYGKQVAQAIEGDWFSGTRSGVENRFNTNYNNFRMRRLYARAEQPVQKYKDELAINGDLSYLNLDWKPVPIIPKFVDIVVNGMDDKLYDVKAFAQDPESRRVRSKYAQDILRDMQAKQFLTALQSELDLNLFNSDNPEELPENKDELDLHMQLSYKQASEIAAEEAINNTLAYNKYDLTKKRIIEDLVVLGIGAVKTNWNKAEGVTVEYVDPARMVHSYSEDPNFEDLWYVGEVKPLSLAECKKQFPNLTDSELERLEQYQGNSSFLYNWNGRRDGNAIYILFFEYKTYSEQVFKIKKTATGLEKSLEKPDTFNPESNENFDKVSRSIETLYSGAKVLGYDMMLEWKLAENMTRPKSNLVKVNMNYNICAPKLYQGRVESLVSRMMGFADMIQLTHLKIQQVISKVIPDGVYLDVDGLAEVDLGNGTSYNAKEALNMYFQTGSILGRSMTTEGDPNPGRVPIQELVKSDGGGKVASLINTYQYYLQMIRDVTGLNEARDGSVPNSDSLVGLQKLAAANSNTATKHILNSYLYLTVRTCENIVLRTSDSIEFELTEEALKNSISTWSVGQLADTSQIHMADFGIYFDLIPDEREKEQLEANIQAALSSGSINLEDAIDIRQINNLKLANQMIKLKRKKAAEAAQAAQQANIQAQAQANAQASEAAAMSEVQKQQAILDTKLKFEKGKSGFEIERMRVESQIKRELMELEFNYNMQLGEQKIIKEAQREADIEERKDKRARIVGTQQSAMIDQKKNDLLPIDFENQNEGGLEI
;
A
#
# COMPACT_ATOMS: atom_id res chain seq x y z
N MET A 1 -15.46 24.39 44.22
CA MET A 1 -14.68 24.47 42.97
C MET A 1 -15.65 24.62 41.80
N LYS A 2 -15.68 25.81 41.19
CA LYS A 2 -16.48 26.03 40.00
C LYS A 2 -15.77 25.32 38.85
N ILE A 3 -16.35 24.22 38.36
CA ILE A 3 -15.94 23.59 37.13
C ILE A 3 -16.39 24.55 36.02
N THR A 4 -15.52 25.43 35.61
CA THR A 4 -15.68 26.20 34.38
C THR A 4 -15.60 25.19 33.24
N ASN A 5 -16.71 24.99 32.57
CA ASN A 5 -16.78 24.33 31.23
C ASN A 5 -16.06 25.23 30.23
N THR A 6 -14.77 25.26 30.24
CA THR A 6 -13.95 25.78 29.17
C THR A 6 -13.87 24.66 28.14
N TYR A 7 -14.63 24.74 27.02
CA TYR A 7 -14.21 24.18 25.79
C TYR A 7 -12.83 24.79 25.53
N SER A 8 -11.79 24.03 25.75
CA SER A 8 -10.44 24.53 25.50
C SER A 8 -10.27 24.60 23.99
N SER A 9 -10.46 25.81 23.46
CA SER A 9 -10.09 26.09 22.09
C SER A 9 -8.57 26.00 21.96
N PHE A 10 -8.09 25.55 20.80
CA PHE A 10 -6.66 25.59 20.51
C PHE A 10 -6.13 27.01 20.69
N PRO A 11 -4.92 27.19 21.25
CA PRO A 11 -4.33 28.50 21.44
C PRO A 11 -4.09 29.19 20.07
N ASP A 12 -3.99 30.53 20.13
CA ASP A 12 -3.71 31.32 18.93
C ASP A 12 -2.34 30.95 18.34
N GLN A 13 -2.32 30.76 17.01
CA GLN A 13 -1.10 30.43 16.27
C GLN A 13 -0.29 31.65 15.84
N VAL A 14 -0.87 32.86 15.94
CA VAL A 14 -0.24 34.14 15.56
C VAL A 14 0.51 34.77 16.76
N VAL A 15 1.10 33.96 17.60
CA VAL A 15 1.91 34.41 18.74
C VAL A 15 3.39 34.21 18.44
N PRO A 16 4.30 34.98 19.07
CA PRO A 16 5.74 34.80 18.90
C PRO A 16 6.23 33.39 19.24
N ASP A 17 7.30 32.97 18.62
CA ASP A 17 7.87 31.61 18.81
C ASP A 17 8.34 31.38 20.25
N GLU A 18 8.76 32.44 20.98
CA GLU A 18 9.07 32.37 22.43
C GLU A 18 7.86 31.93 23.27
N VAL A 19 6.65 32.40 22.92
CA VAL A 19 5.41 32.04 23.61
C VAL A 19 5.01 30.62 23.22
N LYS A 20 5.15 30.23 21.94
CA LYS A 20 4.84 28.86 21.45
C LYS A 20 5.74 27.83 22.10
N SER A 21 6.99 28.16 22.38
CA SER A 21 7.93 27.24 23.05
C SER A 21 7.67 27.08 24.56
N SER A 22 6.80 27.89 25.14
CA SER A 22 6.47 27.82 26.58
C SER A 22 5.67 26.53 26.90
N VAL A 23 5.93 25.96 28.08
CA VAL A 23 5.20 24.77 28.57
C VAL A 23 3.70 25.03 28.71
N ASP A 24 3.34 26.29 29.04
CA ASP A 24 1.93 26.68 29.20
C ASP A 24 1.18 26.64 27.86
N TYR A 25 1.82 27.05 26.77
CA TYR A 25 1.26 26.91 25.44
C TYR A 25 1.06 25.41 25.07
N GLY A 26 2.07 24.58 25.36
CA GLY A 26 1.97 23.13 25.18
C GLY A 26 0.85 22.48 25.99
N LYS A 27 0.63 22.94 27.22
CA LYS A 27 -0.50 22.51 28.07
C LYS A 27 -1.84 22.88 27.46
N GLN A 28 -1.99 24.08 26.91
CA GLN A 28 -3.22 24.52 26.26
C GLN A 28 -3.52 23.67 25.02
N VAL A 29 -2.50 23.40 24.20
CA VAL A 29 -2.63 22.50 23.03
C VAL A 29 -3.07 21.10 23.48
N ALA A 30 -2.41 20.52 24.46
CA ALA A 30 -2.74 19.18 24.95
C ALA A 30 -4.14 19.11 25.57
N GLN A 31 -4.55 20.14 26.31
CA GLN A 31 -5.91 20.26 26.88
C GLN A 31 -6.97 20.40 25.77
N ALA A 32 -6.64 21.11 24.69
CA ALA A 32 -7.53 21.22 23.54
C ALA A 32 -7.71 19.86 22.83
N ILE A 33 -6.62 19.09 22.65
CA ILE A 33 -6.69 17.71 22.11
C ILE A 33 -7.48 16.80 23.05
N GLU A 34 -7.27 16.90 24.37
CA GLU A 34 -8.07 16.17 25.36
C GLU A 34 -9.54 16.56 25.30
N GLY A 35 -9.83 17.85 25.11
CA GLY A 35 -11.18 18.35 24.94
C GLY A 35 -11.88 17.78 23.70
N ASP A 36 -11.17 17.67 22.57
CA ASP A 36 -11.72 17.14 21.32
C ASP A 36 -11.97 15.61 21.37
N TRP A 37 -11.09 14.86 22.01
CA TRP A 37 -11.12 13.40 21.96
C TRP A 37 -11.68 12.74 23.21
N PHE A 38 -11.43 13.28 24.41
CA PHE A 38 -11.70 12.61 25.68
C PHE A 38 -12.80 13.31 26.52
N SER A 39 -13.27 14.50 26.13
CA SER A 39 -14.37 15.13 26.84
C SER A 39 -15.68 14.38 26.56
N GLY A 40 -16.18 13.67 27.56
CA GLY A 40 -17.51 13.08 27.54
C GLY A 40 -18.58 14.15 27.71
N THR A 41 -19.61 14.14 26.88
CA THR A 41 -20.80 14.96 27.11
C THR A 41 -21.53 14.49 28.35
N ARG A 42 -22.03 15.39 29.17
CA ARG A 42 -22.79 15.11 30.43
C ARG A 42 -24.03 14.22 30.24
N SER A 43 -24.41 13.86 29.01
CA SER A 43 -25.63 13.10 28.66
C SER A 43 -25.39 11.61 28.38
N GLY A 44 -24.30 11.01 28.87
CA GLY A 44 -24.07 9.57 28.71
C GLY A 44 -23.57 9.14 27.31
N VAL A 45 -23.24 10.07 26.45
CA VAL A 45 -22.60 9.78 25.15
C VAL A 45 -21.13 9.49 25.40
N GLU A 46 -20.65 8.36 24.90
CA GLU A 46 -19.22 8.01 24.95
C GLU A 46 -18.39 9.11 24.27
N ASN A 47 -17.20 9.36 24.79
CA ASN A 47 -16.27 10.27 24.14
C ASN A 47 -15.78 9.72 22.78
N ARG A 48 -15.28 10.60 21.92
CA ARG A 48 -14.84 10.25 20.56
C ARG A 48 -13.78 9.14 20.54
N PHE A 49 -12.83 9.20 21.49
CA PHE A 49 -11.78 8.20 21.62
C PHE A 49 -12.35 6.82 21.93
N ASN A 50 -13.19 6.71 22.95
CA ASN A 50 -13.81 5.43 23.34
C ASN A 50 -14.70 4.87 22.23
N THR A 51 -15.46 5.71 21.55
CA THR A 51 -16.31 5.29 20.42
C THR A 51 -15.45 4.69 19.29
N ASN A 52 -14.38 5.38 18.89
CA ASN A 52 -13.47 4.88 17.87
C ASN A 52 -12.75 3.60 18.32
N TYR A 53 -12.23 3.61 19.54
CA TYR A 53 -11.56 2.45 20.12
C TYR A 53 -12.48 1.23 20.18
N ASN A 54 -13.71 1.38 20.66
CA ASN A 54 -14.69 0.29 20.73
C ASN A 54 -15.05 -0.21 19.33
N ASN A 55 -15.23 0.66 18.34
CA ASN A 55 -15.48 0.27 16.97
C ASN A 55 -14.33 -0.55 16.39
N PHE A 56 -13.10 -0.10 16.58
CA PHE A 56 -11.91 -0.83 16.11
C PHE A 56 -11.71 -2.15 16.87
N ARG A 57 -11.92 -2.15 18.19
CA ARG A 57 -11.90 -3.35 18.98
C ARG A 57 -12.94 -4.38 18.50
N MET A 58 -14.17 -3.94 18.24
CA MET A 58 -15.20 -4.83 17.71
C MET A 58 -14.78 -5.44 16.37
N ARG A 59 -14.23 -4.66 15.43
CA ARG A 59 -13.72 -5.18 14.16
C ARG A 59 -12.64 -6.24 14.36
N ARG A 60 -11.69 -6.02 15.27
CA ARG A 60 -10.65 -7.00 15.63
C ARG A 60 -11.25 -8.28 16.25
N LEU A 61 -12.23 -8.15 17.12
CA LEU A 61 -12.91 -9.34 17.70
C LEU A 61 -13.64 -10.15 16.60
N TYR A 62 -14.30 -9.49 15.65
CA TYR A 62 -14.91 -10.19 14.52
C TYR A 62 -13.89 -10.84 13.60
N ALA A 63 -12.77 -10.19 13.35
CA ALA A 63 -11.68 -10.74 12.56
C ALA A 63 -11.07 -12.02 13.20
N ARG A 64 -11.22 -12.20 14.52
CA ARG A 64 -10.73 -13.36 15.28
C ARG A 64 -11.83 -14.36 15.64
N ALA A 65 -13.07 -14.13 15.23
CA ALA A 65 -14.26 -14.87 15.68
C ALA A 65 -14.40 -14.91 17.21
N GLU A 66 -14.07 -13.82 17.89
CA GLU A 66 -14.18 -13.62 19.35
C GLU A 66 -15.25 -12.57 19.69
N GLN A 67 -16.16 -12.28 18.77
CA GLN A 67 -17.22 -11.27 18.98
C GLN A 67 -18.10 -11.64 20.17
N PRO A 68 -18.65 -10.63 20.88
CA PRO A 68 -19.50 -10.85 22.05
C PRO A 68 -20.74 -11.67 21.68
N VAL A 69 -20.96 -12.77 22.39
CA VAL A 69 -22.08 -13.68 22.15
C VAL A 69 -23.38 -13.21 22.80
N GLN A 70 -23.33 -12.20 23.66
CA GLN A 70 -24.48 -11.74 24.44
C GLN A 70 -25.65 -11.31 23.55
N LYS A 71 -25.36 -10.62 22.45
CA LYS A 71 -26.39 -10.21 21.49
C LYS A 71 -27.16 -11.39 20.86
N TYR A 72 -26.52 -12.53 20.62
CA TYR A 72 -27.18 -13.73 20.10
C TYR A 72 -28.00 -14.41 21.19
N LYS A 73 -27.54 -14.34 22.44
CA LYS A 73 -28.29 -14.81 23.59
C LYS A 73 -29.55 -13.98 23.77
N ASP A 74 -29.43 -12.66 23.72
CA ASP A 74 -30.57 -11.75 23.86
C ASP A 74 -31.60 -11.94 22.73
N GLU A 75 -31.15 -12.20 21.48
CA GLU A 75 -32.03 -12.46 20.33
C GLU A 75 -32.79 -13.78 20.43
N LEU A 76 -32.15 -14.80 21.01
CA LEU A 76 -32.76 -16.14 21.14
C LEU A 76 -33.47 -16.37 22.48
N ALA A 77 -33.32 -15.48 23.45
CA ALA A 77 -33.96 -15.56 24.74
C ALA A 77 -35.48 -15.32 24.64
N ILE A 78 -36.26 -16.15 25.31
CA ILE A 78 -37.67 -15.90 25.48
C ILE A 78 -37.89 -15.30 26.89
N ASN A 79 -38.27 -14.04 26.95
CA ASN A 79 -38.43 -13.30 28.21
C ASN A 79 -37.17 -13.29 29.10
N GLY A 80 -35.97 -13.32 28.45
CA GLY A 80 -34.70 -13.35 29.14
C GLY A 80 -34.25 -14.75 29.64
N ASP A 81 -35.07 -15.81 29.45
CA ASP A 81 -34.74 -17.18 29.83
C ASP A 81 -34.05 -17.93 28.68
N LEU A 82 -32.92 -18.54 28.96
CA LEU A 82 -32.09 -19.35 28.05
C LEU A 82 -31.98 -20.81 28.54
N SER A 83 -32.60 -21.16 29.67
CA SER A 83 -32.43 -22.47 30.33
C SER A 83 -32.87 -23.66 29.46
N TYR A 84 -33.78 -23.42 28.52
CA TYR A 84 -34.27 -24.41 27.55
C TYR A 84 -33.35 -24.62 26.32
N LEU A 85 -32.28 -23.83 26.20
CA LEU A 85 -31.35 -23.89 25.06
C LEU A 85 -30.02 -24.50 25.50
N ASN A 86 -29.71 -25.68 25.00
CA ASN A 86 -28.40 -26.30 25.12
C ASN A 86 -27.63 -26.09 23.76
N LEU A 87 -27.07 -24.88 23.55
CA LEU A 87 -26.42 -24.53 22.30
C LEU A 87 -24.94 -24.22 22.54
N ASP A 88 -24.11 -24.52 21.53
CA ASP A 88 -22.75 -24.05 21.51
C ASP A 88 -22.75 -22.58 21.01
N TRP A 89 -22.47 -21.66 21.92
CA TRP A 89 -22.46 -20.24 21.66
C TRP A 89 -21.18 -19.75 20.98
N LYS A 90 -20.22 -20.64 20.73
CA LYS A 90 -18.95 -20.24 20.10
C LYS A 90 -19.21 -19.67 18.70
N PRO A 91 -18.63 -18.48 18.37
CA PRO A 91 -18.81 -17.89 17.05
C PRO A 91 -18.19 -18.75 15.95
N VAL A 92 -18.88 -18.80 14.81
CA VAL A 92 -18.36 -19.50 13.62
C VAL A 92 -17.28 -18.65 12.95
N PRO A 93 -16.05 -19.19 12.73
CA PRO A 93 -14.90 -18.43 12.24
C PRO A 93 -14.93 -18.22 10.72
N ILE A 94 -15.89 -17.44 10.22
CA ILE A 94 -16.03 -17.16 8.78
C ILE A 94 -15.18 -15.95 8.37
N ILE A 95 -15.28 -14.85 9.12
CA ILE A 95 -14.51 -13.63 8.81
C ILE A 95 -13.01 -13.87 8.81
N PRO A 96 -12.42 -14.61 9.79
CA PRO A 96 -10.98 -14.90 9.77
C PRO A 96 -10.51 -15.49 8.44
N LYS A 97 -11.25 -16.45 7.86
CA LYS A 97 -10.93 -17.04 6.56
C LYS A 97 -10.75 -15.97 5.47
N PHE A 98 -11.69 -15.02 5.36
CA PHE A 98 -11.62 -13.98 4.34
C PHE A 98 -10.51 -12.95 4.62
N VAL A 99 -10.27 -12.63 5.88
CA VAL A 99 -9.18 -11.73 6.30
C VAL A 99 -7.84 -12.36 5.94
N ASP A 100 -7.60 -13.62 6.30
CA ASP A 100 -6.35 -14.33 6.05
C ASP A 100 -6.04 -14.43 4.55
N ILE A 101 -7.05 -14.71 3.71
CA ILE A 101 -6.90 -14.76 2.26
C ILE A 101 -6.42 -13.40 1.70
N VAL A 102 -6.98 -12.30 2.19
CA VAL A 102 -6.61 -10.97 1.71
C VAL A 102 -5.25 -10.56 2.24
N VAL A 103 -4.99 -10.75 3.52
CA VAL A 103 -3.73 -10.38 4.17
C VAL A 103 -2.56 -11.15 3.57
N ASN A 104 -2.66 -12.49 3.51
CA ASN A 104 -1.58 -13.32 2.97
C ASN A 104 -1.39 -13.08 1.46
N GLY A 105 -2.47 -12.93 0.69
CA GLY A 105 -2.37 -12.63 -0.74
C GLY A 105 -1.80 -11.24 -1.06
N MET A 106 -1.69 -10.34 -0.07
CA MET A 106 -0.98 -9.06 -0.21
C MET A 106 0.46 -9.15 0.29
N ASP A 107 0.72 -9.94 1.33
CA ASP A 107 2.07 -10.14 1.88
C ASP A 107 2.99 -10.86 0.88
N ASP A 108 2.44 -11.77 0.07
CA ASP A 108 3.16 -12.49 -0.98
C ASP A 108 3.65 -11.59 -2.12
N LYS A 109 3.13 -10.37 -2.24
CA LYS A 109 3.58 -9.43 -3.27
C LYS A 109 4.92 -8.83 -2.88
N LEU A 110 5.96 -9.31 -3.51
CA LEU A 110 7.31 -8.80 -3.37
C LEU A 110 7.49 -7.53 -4.22
N TYR A 111 8.25 -6.61 -3.71
CA TYR A 111 8.62 -5.37 -4.41
C TYR A 111 10.05 -4.98 -4.04
N ASP A 112 10.75 -4.40 -5.01
CA ASP A 112 12.05 -3.77 -4.79
C ASP A 112 11.86 -2.26 -4.62
N VAL A 113 12.52 -1.69 -3.63
CA VAL A 113 12.54 -0.24 -3.43
C VAL A 113 13.58 0.36 -4.37
N LYS A 114 13.15 1.30 -5.20
CA LYS A 114 14.00 2.04 -6.13
C LYS A 114 13.98 3.52 -5.78
N ALA A 115 15.15 4.12 -5.65
CA ALA A 115 15.32 5.54 -5.45
C ALA A 115 15.78 6.20 -6.77
N PHE A 116 15.27 7.37 -7.02
CA PHE A 116 15.57 8.14 -8.22
C PHE A 116 15.76 9.61 -7.85
N ALA A 117 16.93 10.16 -8.17
CA ALA A 117 17.23 11.54 -7.88
C ALA A 117 16.50 12.49 -8.86
N GLN A 118 15.72 13.43 -8.30
CA GLN A 118 14.88 14.37 -9.05
C GLN A 118 15.41 15.80 -9.06
N ASP A 119 16.45 16.09 -8.30
CA ASP A 119 17.04 17.42 -8.20
C ASP A 119 17.64 17.89 -9.54
N PRO A 120 17.72 19.20 -9.78
CA PRO A 120 18.24 19.75 -11.05
C PRO A 120 19.67 19.34 -11.35
N GLU A 121 20.52 19.22 -10.34
CA GLU A 121 21.92 18.83 -10.51
C GLU A 121 22.05 17.37 -10.93
N SER A 122 21.35 16.47 -10.28
CA SER A 122 21.33 15.05 -10.64
C SER A 122 20.78 14.83 -12.05
N ARG A 123 19.76 15.63 -12.45
CA ARG A 123 19.26 15.61 -13.84
C ARG A 123 20.32 16.10 -14.81
N ARG A 124 21.10 17.12 -14.45
CA ARG A 124 22.19 17.63 -15.27
C ARG A 124 23.29 16.59 -15.44
N VAL A 125 23.69 15.91 -14.36
CA VAL A 125 24.67 14.81 -14.39
C VAL A 125 24.20 13.67 -15.27
N ARG A 126 22.92 13.26 -15.14
CA ARG A 126 22.31 12.22 -15.97
C ARG A 126 22.30 12.60 -17.45
N SER A 127 21.94 13.86 -17.76
CA SER A 127 21.93 14.35 -19.13
C SER A 127 23.34 14.43 -19.71
N LYS A 128 24.33 14.85 -18.89
CA LYS A 128 25.72 14.89 -19.29
C LYS A 128 26.25 13.48 -19.59
N TYR A 129 25.98 12.52 -18.74
CA TYR A 129 26.35 11.12 -18.95
C TYR A 129 25.77 10.58 -20.27
N ALA A 130 24.49 10.81 -20.52
CA ALA A 130 23.85 10.39 -21.77
C ALA A 130 24.49 11.05 -23.00
N GLN A 131 24.89 12.33 -22.89
CA GLN A 131 25.61 13.06 -23.96
C GLN A 131 27.03 12.51 -24.16
N ASP A 132 27.73 12.20 -23.09
CA ASP A 132 29.07 11.65 -23.14
C ASP A 132 29.08 10.27 -23.81
N ILE A 133 28.12 9.38 -23.47
CA ILE A 133 27.94 8.09 -24.17
C ILE A 133 27.56 8.30 -25.63
N LEU A 134 26.63 9.22 -25.92
CA LEU A 134 26.24 9.50 -27.30
C LEU A 134 27.45 9.98 -28.15
N ARG A 135 28.33 10.79 -27.57
CA ARG A 135 29.59 11.22 -28.21
C ARG A 135 30.50 10.02 -28.44
N ASP A 136 30.68 9.16 -27.45
CA ASP A 136 31.51 7.97 -27.56
C ASP A 136 30.99 6.98 -28.61
N MET A 137 29.64 6.83 -28.71
CA MET A 137 28.98 6.07 -29.78
C MET A 137 29.28 6.60 -31.17
N GLN A 138 29.15 7.92 -31.35
CA GLN A 138 29.39 8.56 -32.65
C GLN A 138 30.87 8.51 -33.06
N ALA A 139 31.75 8.59 -32.09
CA ALA A 139 33.19 8.59 -32.29
C ALA A 139 33.85 7.21 -32.15
N LYS A 140 33.07 6.13 -31.90
CA LYS A 140 33.56 4.77 -31.57
C LYS A 140 34.65 4.28 -32.52
N GLN A 141 34.43 4.37 -33.84
CA GLN A 141 35.39 3.90 -34.85
C GLN A 141 36.71 4.72 -34.82
N PHE A 142 36.61 6.02 -34.62
CA PHE A 142 37.76 6.89 -34.53
C PHE A 142 38.54 6.69 -33.20
N LEU A 143 37.84 6.63 -32.09
CA LEU A 143 38.45 6.44 -30.79
C LEU A 143 39.12 5.08 -30.66
N THR A 144 38.53 4.02 -31.24
CA THR A 144 39.13 2.68 -31.26
C THR A 144 40.41 2.65 -32.10
N ALA A 145 40.42 3.34 -33.24
CA ALA A 145 41.60 3.43 -34.09
C ALA A 145 42.73 4.20 -33.36
N LEU A 146 42.38 5.30 -32.64
CA LEU A 146 43.34 6.08 -31.88
C LEU A 146 43.85 5.33 -30.63
N GLN A 147 43.03 4.58 -29.99
CA GLN A 147 43.39 3.73 -28.84
C GLN A 147 44.40 2.66 -29.25
N SER A 148 44.22 2.04 -30.43
CA SER A 148 45.16 1.06 -30.96
C SER A 148 46.52 1.66 -31.38
N GLU A 149 46.58 2.96 -31.72
CA GLU A 149 47.80 3.69 -32.08
C GLU A 149 48.54 4.28 -30.87
N LEU A 150 47.79 4.78 -29.86
CA LEU A 150 48.34 5.58 -28.76
C LEU A 150 48.38 4.82 -27.41
N ASP A 151 47.76 3.68 -27.32
CA ASP A 151 47.57 2.87 -26.07
C ASP A 151 47.00 3.67 -24.92
N LEU A 152 46.13 4.65 -25.24
CA LEU A 152 45.43 5.51 -24.29
C LEU A 152 43.92 5.34 -24.40
N ASN A 153 43.30 5.11 -23.28
CA ASN A 153 41.82 5.08 -23.24
C ASN A 153 41.30 6.53 -23.33
N LEU A 154 40.71 6.88 -24.48
CA LEU A 154 40.13 8.17 -24.77
C LEU A 154 38.61 8.21 -24.69
N PHE A 155 37.99 7.07 -24.37
CA PHE A 155 36.57 7.01 -24.14
C PHE A 155 36.19 7.66 -22.80
N ASN A 156 35.06 8.31 -22.76
CA ASN A 156 34.50 8.83 -21.50
C ASN A 156 33.80 7.72 -20.69
N SER A 157 33.47 6.59 -21.33
CA SER A 157 32.91 5.42 -20.69
C SER A 157 33.99 4.46 -20.21
N ASP A 158 33.79 3.85 -19.05
CA ASP A 158 34.74 2.91 -18.45
C ASP A 158 34.87 1.61 -19.27
N ASN A 159 33.81 1.17 -19.93
CA ASN A 159 33.74 -0.04 -20.75
C ASN A 159 33.41 0.28 -22.23
N PRO A 160 34.41 0.48 -23.10
CA PRO A 160 34.20 0.79 -24.50
C PRO A 160 33.50 -0.33 -25.30
N GLU A 161 33.63 -1.58 -24.84
CA GLU A 161 33.06 -2.77 -25.51
C GLU A 161 31.53 -2.85 -25.35
N GLU A 162 31.00 -2.34 -24.24
CA GLU A 162 29.58 -2.37 -23.91
C GLU A 162 28.81 -1.12 -24.36
N LEU A 163 29.46 -0.26 -25.18
CA LEU A 163 28.80 0.97 -25.67
C LEU A 163 27.61 0.63 -26.55
N PRO A 164 26.44 1.25 -26.30
CA PRO A 164 25.26 1.12 -27.16
C PRO A 164 25.57 1.48 -28.61
N GLU A 165 25.01 0.76 -29.57
CA GLU A 165 25.21 1.04 -31.01
C GLU A 165 24.14 1.95 -31.58
N ASN A 166 22.92 1.89 -31.01
CA ASN A 166 21.77 2.63 -31.46
C ASN A 166 21.18 3.50 -30.35
N LYS A 167 20.44 4.53 -30.74
CA LYS A 167 19.73 5.41 -29.80
C LYS A 167 18.74 4.63 -28.92
N ASP A 168 18.07 3.62 -29.48
CA ASP A 168 17.15 2.75 -28.72
C ASP A 168 17.89 1.93 -27.66
N GLU A 169 19.13 1.53 -27.93
CA GLU A 169 20.01 0.89 -26.93
C GLU A 169 20.46 1.86 -25.84
N LEU A 170 20.77 3.10 -26.22
CA LEU A 170 21.13 4.14 -25.26
C LEU A 170 19.95 4.40 -24.30
N ASP A 171 18.74 4.53 -24.83
CA ASP A 171 17.54 4.74 -23.99
C ASP A 171 17.31 3.55 -23.06
N LEU A 172 17.56 2.33 -23.52
CA LEU A 172 17.45 1.12 -22.69
C LEU A 172 18.56 1.06 -21.64
N HIS A 173 19.80 1.38 -22.00
CA HIS A 173 20.93 1.46 -21.08
C HIS A 173 20.69 2.48 -19.98
N MET A 174 20.15 3.67 -20.34
CA MET A 174 19.77 4.71 -19.37
C MET A 174 18.63 4.32 -18.42
N GLN A 175 17.80 3.33 -18.82
CA GLN A 175 16.72 2.84 -17.97
C GLN A 175 17.10 1.64 -17.12
N LEU A 176 17.99 0.77 -17.59
CA LEU A 176 18.36 -0.47 -16.94
C LEU A 176 19.67 -0.38 -16.14
N SER A 177 20.70 0.19 -16.77
CA SER A 177 22.08 0.11 -16.24
C SER A 177 22.51 1.39 -15.57
N TYR A 178 21.96 2.56 -16.01
CA TYR A 178 22.40 3.83 -15.42
C TYR A 178 21.76 4.06 -14.06
N LYS A 179 22.60 4.16 -13.05
CA LYS A 179 22.24 4.64 -11.71
C LYS A 179 23.34 5.57 -11.20
N GLN A 180 22.93 6.63 -10.53
CA GLN A 180 23.88 7.49 -9.82
C GLN A 180 24.35 6.81 -8.52
N ALA A 181 25.57 7.06 -8.12
CA ALA A 181 26.09 6.53 -6.85
C ALA A 181 25.24 6.94 -5.64
N SER A 182 24.68 8.16 -5.64
CA SER A 182 23.78 8.65 -4.63
C SER A 182 22.44 7.90 -4.59
N GLU A 183 21.92 7.48 -5.75
CA GLU A 183 20.69 6.67 -5.83
C GLU A 183 20.89 5.27 -5.26
N ILE A 184 22.04 4.63 -5.60
CA ILE A 184 22.41 3.32 -5.06
C ILE A 184 22.57 3.39 -3.54
N ALA A 185 23.30 4.40 -3.07
CA ALA A 185 23.53 4.61 -1.65
C ALA A 185 22.23 4.89 -0.88
N ALA A 186 21.29 5.64 -1.47
CA ALA A 186 19.98 5.86 -0.89
C ALA A 186 19.14 4.57 -0.81
N GLU A 187 19.16 3.73 -1.85
CA GLU A 187 18.46 2.44 -1.84
C GLU A 187 19.05 1.51 -0.77
N GLU A 188 20.37 1.45 -0.65
CA GLU A 188 21.06 0.64 0.37
C GLU A 188 20.69 1.14 1.78
N ALA A 189 20.69 2.46 2.00
CA ALA A 189 20.28 3.07 3.26
C ALA A 189 18.82 2.76 3.63
N ILE A 190 17.90 2.83 2.66
CA ILE A 190 16.49 2.48 2.88
C ILE A 190 16.38 1.01 3.28
N ASN A 191 16.92 0.11 2.46
CA ASN A 191 16.80 -1.33 2.68
C ASN A 191 17.39 -1.74 4.03
N ASN A 192 18.55 -1.18 4.38
CA ASN A 192 19.18 -1.45 5.65
C ASN A 192 18.38 -0.91 6.85
N THR A 193 17.86 0.32 6.75
CA THR A 193 16.99 0.89 7.79
C THR A 193 15.73 0.06 7.98
N LEU A 194 15.08 -0.39 6.90
CA LEU A 194 13.91 -1.26 6.96
C LEU A 194 14.24 -2.62 7.60
N ALA A 195 15.38 -3.23 7.23
CA ALA A 195 15.84 -4.50 7.79
C ALA A 195 16.17 -4.37 9.29
N TYR A 196 16.89 -3.32 9.69
CA TYR A 196 17.23 -3.05 11.09
C TYR A 196 16.00 -2.88 11.96
N ASN A 197 14.99 -2.14 11.47
CA ASN A 197 13.72 -1.92 12.14
C ASN A 197 12.74 -3.09 12.01
N LYS A 198 13.13 -4.21 11.39
CA LYS A 198 12.26 -5.38 11.16
C LYS A 198 10.93 -4.99 10.53
N TYR A 199 11.00 -4.17 9.50
CA TYR A 199 9.81 -3.60 8.85
C TYR A 199 8.86 -4.68 8.30
N ASP A 200 9.36 -5.88 7.97
CA ASP A 200 8.52 -6.99 7.53
C ASP A 200 7.46 -7.39 8.56
N LEU A 201 7.78 -7.32 9.86
CA LEU A 201 6.82 -7.57 10.93
C LEU A 201 5.80 -6.42 11.04
N THR A 202 6.26 -5.19 10.87
CA THR A 202 5.41 -3.99 10.84
C THR A 202 4.51 -4.00 9.62
N LYS A 203 5.01 -4.40 8.45
CA LYS A 203 4.28 -4.60 7.20
C LYS A 203 3.05 -5.49 7.40
N LYS A 204 3.21 -6.66 7.99
CA LYS A 204 2.11 -7.60 8.24
C LYS A 204 1.02 -6.97 9.09
N ARG A 205 1.39 -6.27 10.16
CA ARG A 205 0.44 -5.58 11.04
C ARG A 205 -0.30 -4.46 10.30
N ILE A 206 0.40 -3.69 9.46
CA ILE A 206 -0.22 -2.62 8.67
C ILE A 206 -1.24 -3.19 7.69
N ILE A 207 -0.88 -4.27 6.98
CA ILE A 207 -1.80 -4.93 6.04
C ILE A 207 -3.02 -5.46 6.78
N GLU A 208 -2.81 -6.12 7.93
CA GLU A 208 -3.91 -6.61 8.78
C GLU A 208 -4.82 -5.45 9.23
N ASP A 209 -4.26 -4.35 9.73
CA ASP A 209 -5.04 -3.18 10.16
C ASP A 209 -5.78 -2.52 8.98
N LEU A 210 -5.18 -2.40 7.80
CA LEU A 210 -5.87 -1.90 6.61
C LEU A 210 -7.05 -2.79 6.21
N VAL A 211 -6.95 -4.09 6.36
CA VAL A 211 -8.05 -5.03 6.07
C VAL A 211 -9.11 -5.01 7.16
N VAL A 212 -8.69 -5.08 8.43
CA VAL A 212 -9.58 -5.23 9.59
C VAL A 212 -10.16 -3.89 10.03
N LEU A 213 -9.34 -2.88 10.20
CA LEU A 213 -9.74 -1.55 10.68
C LEU A 213 -10.08 -0.60 9.54
N GLY A 214 -9.45 -0.77 8.36
CA GLY A 214 -9.56 0.12 7.22
C GLY A 214 -8.63 1.33 7.28
N ILE A 215 -7.71 1.37 8.22
CA ILE A 215 -6.72 2.42 8.43
C ILE A 215 -5.41 1.80 8.87
N GLY A 216 -4.31 2.28 8.31
CA GLY A 216 -2.96 1.89 8.70
C GLY A 216 -2.15 3.11 9.12
N ALA A 217 -1.21 2.90 10.04
CA ALA A 217 -0.36 3.97 10.53
C ALA A 217 1.06 3.47 10.84
N VAL A 218 2.05 4.31 10.50
CA VAL A 218 3.47 4.10 10.75
C VAL A 218 4.07 5.40 11.25
N LYS A 219 4.94 5.32 12.23
CA LYS A 219 5.72 6.44 12.71
C LYS A 219 7.16 6.28 12.30
N THR A 220 7.73 7.30 11.68
CA THR A 220 9.16 7.41 11.44
C THR A 220 9.74 8.43 12.40
N ASN A 221 10.83 8.08 13.07
CA ASN A 221 11.48 8.98 14.01
C ASN A 221 13.01 8.92 13.82
N TRP A 222 13.70 9.84 14.42
CA TRP A 222 15.16 9.88 14.43
C TRP A 222 15.64 10.25 15.81
N ASN A 223 16.64 9.55 16.29
CA ASN A 223 17.35 9.91 17.50
C ASN A 223 18.87 9.69 17.31
N LYS A 224 19.67 10.42 18.10
CA LYS A 224 21.14 10.39 17.99
C LYS A 224 21.76 9.03 18.34
N ALA A 225 21.08 8.20 19.12
CA ALA A 225 21.60 6.92 19.59
C ALA A 225 21.32 5.75 18.62
N GLU A 226 20.13 5.74 18.03
CA GLU A 226 19.66 4.61 17.21
C GLU A 226 19.57 4.95 15.72
N GLY A 227 19.74 6.23 15.37
CA GLY A 227 19.53 6.72 14.00
C GLY A 227 18.06 6.78 13.63
N VAL A 228 17.72 6.29 12.44
CA VAL A 228 16.34 6.31 11.93
C VAL A 228 15.57 5.10 12.45
N THR A 229 14.46 5.35 13.13
CA THR A 229 13.55 4.33 13.66
C THR A 229 12.21 4.35 12.93
N VAL A 230 11.66 3.16 12.69
CA VAL A 230 10.35 2.95 12.07
C VAL A 230 9.50 2.12 13.02
N GLU A 231 8.44 2.71 13.56
CA GLU A 231 7.60 2.10 14.58
C GLU A 231 6.18 1.87 14.05
N TYR A 232 5.62 0.72 14.42
CA TYR A 232 4.20 0.47 14.23
C TYR A 232 3.37 1.33 15.19
N VAL A 233 2.32 1.94 14.68
CA VAL A 233 1.35 2.70 15.48
C VAL A 233 0.00 2.01 15.42
N ASP A 234 -0.58 1.72 16.58
CA ASP A 234 -1.93 1.15 16.66
C ASP A 234 -2.99 2.22 16.34
N PRO A 235 -3.71 2.11 15.21
CA PRO A 235 -4.72 3.10 14.84
C PRO A 235 -5.85 3.24 15.88
N ALA A 236 -6.11 2.20 16.66
CA ALA A 236 -7.12 2.27 17.72
C ALA A 236 -6.74 3.21 18.88
N ARG A 237 -5.46 3.55 19.00
CA ARG A 237 -4.91 4.42 20.05
C ARG A 237 -4.52 5.79 19.55
N MET A 238 -4.80 6.08 18.30
CA MET A 238 -4.46 7.36 17.69
C MET A 238 -5.50 8.43 17.96
N VAL A 239 -5.00 9.65 18.04
CA VAL A 239 -5.78 10.89 18.03
C VAL A 239 -5.26 11.77 16.90
N HIS A 240 -6.13 12.41 16.17
CA HIS A 240 -5.76 13.25 15.02
C HIS A 240 -6.77 14.34 14.76
N SER A 241 -6.36 15.42 14.10
CA SER A 241 -7.27 16.46 13.63
C SER A 241 -8.28 15.88 12.62
N TYR A 242 -9.40 16.57 12.43
CA TYR A 242 -10.35 16.19 11.41
C TYR A 242 -9.68 16.25 10.02
N SER A 243 -9.86 15.21 9.23
CA SER A 243 -9.38 15.11 7.86
C SER A 243 -10.44 14.47 6.97
N GLU A 244 -10.51 14.92 5.74
CA GLU A 244 -11.26 14.29 4.65
C GLU A 244 -10.34 13.67 3.60
N ASP A 245 -9.03 13.89 3.71
CA ASP A 245 -8.04 13.30 2.84
C ASP A 245 -7.75 11.86 3.25
N PRO A 246 -7.91 10.87 2.36
CA PRO A 246 -7.56 9.48 2.62
C PRO A 246 -6.10 9.25 3.05
N ASN A 247 -5.20 10.15 2.67
CA ASN A 247 -3.77 10.09 2.97
C ASN A 247 -3.37 10.91 4.21
N PHE A 248 -4.31 11.65 4.80
CA PHE A 248 -4.08 12.46 5.99
C PHE A 248 -2.95 13.48 5.86
N GLU A 249 -2.78 14.07 4.67
CA GLU A 249 -1.75 15.09 4.44
C GLU A 249 -2.13 16.47 5.01
N ASP A 250 -3.40 16.69 5.31
CA ASP A 250 -3.99 17.92 5.85
C ASP A 250 -3.96 18.00 7.39
N LEU A 251 -3.35 17.01 8.05
CA LEU A 251 -3.28 17.00 9.53
C LEU A 251 -2.48 18.18 10.07
N TRP A 252 -3.00 18.78 11.13
CA TRP A 252 -2.31 19.81 11.90
C TRP A 252 -2.01 19.39 13.34
N TYR A 253 -2.63 18.31 13.86
CA TYR A 253 -2.12 17.56 15.00
C TYR A 253 -2.37 16.07 14.82
N VAL A 254 -1.49 15.28 15.39
CA VAL A 254 -1.59 13.83 15.46
C VAL A 254 -0.92 13.35 16.73
N GLY A 255 -1.41 12.27 17.29
CA GLY A 255 -0.81 11.70 18.50
C GLY A 255 -1.29 10.28 18.74
N GLU A 256 -0.69 9.66 19.73
CA GLU A 256 -1.00 8.31 20.19
C GLU A 256 -1.03 8.23 21.71
N VAL A 257 -1.88 7.37 22.23
CA VAL A 257 -1.97 7.09 23.66
C VAL A 257 -1.19 5.82 23.97
N LYS A 258 -0.10 5.95 24.72
CA LYS A 258 0.70 4.80 25.18
C LYS A 258 0.53 4.58 26.67
N PRO A 259 0.24 3.33 27.14
CA PRO A 259 0.37 2.98 28.53
C PRO A 259 1.85 2.74 28.83
N LEU A 260 2.39 3.45 29.80
CA LEU A 260 3.77 3.25 30.26
C LEU A 260 3.77 2.91 31.75
N SER A 261 4.71 2.08 32.16
CA SER A 261 5.00 1.87 33.57
C SER A 261 5.76 3.06 34.15
N LEU A 262 5.74 3.23 35.47
CA LEU A 262 6.50 4.30 36.14
C LEU A 262 8.00 4.24 35.83
N ALA A 263 8.56 3.02 35.72
CA ALA A 263 9.96 2.81 35.37
C ALA A 263 10.29 3.26 33.94
N GLU A 264 9.40 2.98 32.99
CA GLU A 264 9.52 3.44 31.61
C GLU A 264 9.37 4.97 31.52
N CYS A 265 8.44 5.56 32.28
CA CYS A 265 8.32 7.02 32.37
C CYS A 265 9.63 7.66 32.86
N LYS A 266 10.23 7.12 33.93
CA LYS A 266 11.52 7.60 34.44
C LYS A 266 12.66 7.46 33.42
N LYS A 267 12.65 6.38 32.62
CA LYS A 267 13.64 6.17 31.56
C LYS A 267 13.46 7.14 30.40
N GLN A 268 12.23 7.37 29.98
CA GLN A 268 11.93 8.24 28.82
C GLN A 268 12.04 9.73 29.16
N PHE A 269 11.72 10.10 30.39
CA PHE A 269 11.72 11.47 30.85
C PHE A 269 12.68 11.65 32.04
N PRO A 270 13.99 11.66 31.79
CA PRO A 270 14.99 11.76 32.89
C PRO A 270 14.95 13.06 33.67
N ASN A 271 14.31 14.08 33.12
CA ASN A 271 14.18 15.41 33.74
C ASN A 271 13.07 15.50 34.82
N LEU A 272 12.31 14.42 35.03
CA LEU A 272 11.26 14.39 36.05
C LEU A 272 11.86 14.43 37.46
N THR A 273 11.31 15.30 38.30
CA THR A 273 11.68 15.37 39.72
C THR A 273 11.08 14.21 40.50
N ASP A 274 11.71 13.81 41.59
CA ASP A 274 11.20 12.75 42.47
C ASP A 274 9.78 13.07 43.00
N SER A 275 9.47 14.34 43.25
CA SER A 275 8.13 14.77 43.65
C SER A 275 7.08 14.60 42.53
N GLU A 276 7.45 14.72 41.29
CA GLU A 276 6.56 14.48 40.16
C GLU A 276 6.35 12.97 39.93
N LEU A 277 7.39 12.16 40.14
CA LEU A 277 7.28 10.71 40.11
C LEU A 277 6.36 10.18 41.21
N GLU A 278 6.44 10.71 42.45
CA GLU A 278 5.51 10.37 43.55
C GLU A 278 4.06 10.75 43.20
N ARG A 279 3.84 11.87 42.56
CA ARG A 279 2.50 12.29 42.07
C ARG A 279 1.98 11.35 40.96
N LEU A 280 2.86 10.90 40.05
CA LEU A 280 2.50 9.94 39.02
C LEU A 280 2.16 8.57 39.62
N GLU A 281 2.89 8.14 40.63
CA GLU A 281 2.61 6.90 41.34
C GLU A 281 1.25 6.93 42.06
N GLN A 282 0.90 8.02 42.67
CA GLN A 282 -0.43 8.23 43.29
C GLN A 282 -1.55 8.27 42.25
N TYR A 283 -1.25 8.72 41.03
CA TYR A 283 -2.22 8.82 39.94
C TYR A 283 -2.44 7.50 39.18
N GLN A 284 -1.56 6.52 39.35
CA GLN A 284 -1.70 5.20 38.78
C GLN A 284 -3.06 4.59 39.08
N GLY A 285 -3.81 4.22 38.04
CA GLY A 285 -5.09 3.55 38.16
C GLY A 285 -6.32 4.43 38.38
N ASN A 286 -6.18 5.75 38.53
CA ASN A 286 -7.30 6.66 38.75
C ASN A 286 -7.87 7.30 37.48
N SER A 287 -7.37 6.89 36.30
CA SER A 287 -7.81 7.45 35.02
C SER A 287 -9.21 6.91 34.67
N SER A 288 -10.23 7.64 35.08
CA SER A 288 -11.64 7.36 34.77
C SER A 288 -11.94 7.44 33.25
N PHE A 289 -11.02 7.97 32.47
CA PHE A 289 -11.16 8.16 31.03
C PHE A 289 -11.08 6.86 30.19
N LEU A 290 -10.42 5.82 30.72
CA LEU A 290 -10.15 4.59 29.98
C LEU A 290 -10.76 3.36 30.69
N TYR A 291 -11.81 3.57 31.43
CA TYR A 291 -12.45 2.58 32.31
C TYR A 291 -12.92 1.29 31.61
N ASN A 292 -13.12 1.32 30.31
CA ASN A 292 -13.60 0.17 29.53
C ASN A 292 -12.53 -0.50 28.70
N TRP A 293 -11.27 -0.12 28.88
CA TRP A 293 -10.20 -0.67 28.06
C TRP A 293 -9.79 -2.06 28.55
N ASN A 294 -10.25 -3.08 27.87
CA ASN A 294 -9.88 -4.49 27.98
C ASN A 294 -10.28 -5.29 29.24
N GLY A 295 -11.03 -4.79 30.19
CA GLY A 295 -11.35 -5.58 31.38
C GLY A 295 -10.14 -5.99 32.26
N ARG A 296 -8.91 -5.79 31.78
CA ARG A 296 -7.67 -5.89 32.55
C ARG A 296 -7.29 -4.50 33.04
N ARG A 297 -7.42 -4.27 34.32
CA ARG A 297 -6.78 -3.17 35.01
C ARG A 297 -5.29 -3.50 35.14
N ASP A 298 -4.47 -3.02 34.21
CA ASP A 298 -3.06 -2.79 34.52
C ASP A 298 -3.02 -1.62 35.50
N GLY A 299 -3.21 -1.93 36.80
CA GLY A 299 -3.29 -0.93 37.86
C GLY A 299 -2.03 -0.08 37.99
N ASN A 300 -0.97 -0.42 37.27
CA ASN A 300 0.34 0.22 37.27
C ASN A 300 0.67 0.99 35.99
N ALA A 301 -0.24 1.07 35.03
CA ALA A 301 0.02 1.77 33.77
C ALA A 301 -0.43 3.23 33.84
N ILE A 302 0.46 4.13 33.43
CA ILE A 302 0.20 5.55 33.25
C ILE A 302 -0.07 5.77 31.77
N TYR A 303 -1.22 6.37 31.46
CA TYR A 303 -1.56 6.68 30.07
C TYR A 303 -1.02 8.04 29.70
N ILE A 304 -0.14 8.07 28.72
CA ILE A 304 0.50 9.27 28.22
C ILE A 304 0.04 9.52 26.77
N LEU A 305 -0.38 10.75 26.54
CA LEU A 305 -0.66 11.26 25.21
C LEU A 305 0.64 11.84 24.64
N PHE A 306 1.23 11.14 23.66
CA PHE A 306 2.28 11.67 22.80
C PHE A 306 1.62 12.32 21.60
N PHE A 307 1.98 13.55 21.29
CA PHE A 307 1.37 14.27 20.19
C PHE A 307 2.35 15.20 19.48
N GLU A 308 2.07 15.41 18.22
CA GLU A 308 2.73 16.39 17.38
C GLU A 308 1.72 17.46 16.97
N TYR A 309 2.14 18.70 17.01
CA TYR A 309 1.31 19.85 16.69
C TYR A 309 2.02 20.75 15.69
N LYS A 310 1.36 21.00 14.56
CA LYS A 310 1.85 21.83 13.49
C LYS A 310 1.37 23.27 13.70
N THR A 311 2.28 24.21 13.64
CA THR A 311 2.03 25.64 13.72
C THR A 311 2.91 26.39 12.73
N TYR A 312 2.87 27.69 12.74
CA TYR A 312 3.62 28.52 11.81
C TYR A 312 4.64 29.34 12.59
N SER A 313 5.84 29.50 12.05
CA SER A 313 6.86 30.45 12.50
C SER A 313 7.05 31.51 11.43
N GLU A 314 7.16 32.76 11.83
CA GLU A 314 7.45 33.84 10.90
C GLU A 314 8.94 34.07 10.79
N GLN A 315 9.53 33.77 9.66
CA GLN A 315 10.88 34.22 9.30
C GLN A 315 10.82 35.65 8.80
N VAL A 316 11.42 36.55 9.55
CA VAL A 316 11.45 37.99 9.26
C VAL A 316 12.83 38.37 8.72
N PHE A 317 12.86 38.96 7.54
CA PHE A 317 14.06 39.46 6.91
C PHE A 317 14.03 41.00 6.83
N LYS A 318 15.10 41.62 7.28
CA LYS A 318 15.38 43.02 7.03
C LYS A 318 16.16 43.13 5.74
N ILE A 319 15.58 43.70 4.71
CA ILE A 319 16.25 43.99 3.44
C ILE A 319 16.76 45.42 3.52
N LYS A 320 18.08 45.59 3.47
CA LYS A 320 18.74 46.90 3.46
C LYS A 320 19.24 47.17 2.03
N LYS A 321 18.85 48.32 1.47
CA LYS A 321 19.39 48.83 0.23
C LYS A 321 20.68 49.60 0.53
N THR A 322 21.79 49.15 -0.07
CA THR A 322 23.07 49.84 0.03
C THR A 322 23.11 51.02 -0.94
N ALA A 323 23.96 52.02 -0.67
CA ALA A 323 24.15 53.20 -1.54
C ALA A 323 24.58 52.82 -2.97
N THR A 324 25.05 51.57 -3.18
CA THR A 324 25.44 51.02 -4.49
C THR A 324 24.30 50.28 -5.18
N GLY A 325 23.07 50.26 -4.63
CA GLY A 325 21.90 49.55 -5.17
C GLY A 325 21.87 48.06 -4.89
N LEU A 326 22.84 47.50 -4.19
CA LEU A 326 22.83 46.12 -3.75
C LEU A 326 21.89 45.92 -2.55
N GLU A 327 21.04 44.91 -2.61
CA GLU A 327 20.16 44.53 -1.51
C GLU A 327 20.86 43.49 -0.63
N LYS A 328 20.90 43.75 0.68
CA LYS A 328 21.42 42.84 1.69
C LYS A 328 20.27 42.44 2.61
N SER A 329 19.96 41.17 2.64
CA SER A 329 18.97 40.59 3.58
C SER A 329 19.66 40.16 4.87
N LEU A 330 19.02 40.44 6.01
CA LEU A 330 19.46 39.99 7.32
C LEU A 330 18.25 39.41 8.07
N GLU A 331 18.38 38.17 8.53
CA GLU A 331 17.35 37.52 9.32
C GLU A 331 17.24 38.21 10.70
N LYS A 332 16.01 38.40 11.14
CA LYS A 332 15.66 39.03 12.40
C LYS A 332 14.65 38.18 13.17
N PRO A 333 14.56 38.29 14.50
CA PRO A 333 13.51 37.67 15.27
C PRO A 333 12.10 38.01 14.75
N ASP A 334 11.15 37.14 14.95
CA ASP A 334 9.74 37.29 14.55
C ASP A 334 9.08 38.54 15.16
N THR A 335 9.53 38.95 16.37
CA THR A 335 9.09 40.18 17.04
C THR A 335 9.61 41.46 16.42
N PHE A 336 10.51 41.38 15.41
CA PHE A 336 11.10 42.58 14.81
C PHE A 336 10.08 43.37 13.98
N ASN A 337 9.71 44.52 14.44
CA ASN A 337 8.80 45.46 13.77
C ASN A 337 9.40 46.86 13.73
N PRO A 338 10.31 47.14 12.78
CA PRO A 338 10.93 48.45 12.65
C PRO A 338 9.96 49.51 12.13
N GLU A 339 10.18 50.75 12.44
CA GLU A 339 9.54 51.86 11.76
C GLU A 339 9.96 51.83 10.28
N SER A 340 9.00 52.05 9.39
CA SER A 340 9.23 52.04 7.94
C SER A 340 10.14 53.20 7.53
N ASN A 341 11.34 52.89 7.05
CA ASN A 341 12.30 53.86 6.58
C ASN A 341 12.63 53.57 5.06
N GLU A 342 12.94 54.63 4.30
CA GLU A 342 13.26 54.53 2.87
C GLU A 342 14.44 53.58 2.54
N ASN A 343 15.29 53.28 3.53
CA ASN A 343 16.53 52.52 3.35
C ASN A 343 16.42 51.04 3.66
N PHE A 344 15.30 50.55 4.17
CA PHE A 344 15.09 49.12 4.44
C PHE A 344 13.63 48.73 4.43
N ASP A 345 13.38 47.52 3.95
CA ASP A 345 12.06 46.90 3.92
C ASP A 345 12.05 45.68 4.83
N LYS A 346 10.90 45.40 5.45
CA LYS A 346 10.62 44.17 6.16
C LYS A 346 9.92 43.18 5.23
N VAL A 347 10.50 42.01 5.04
CA VAL A 347 9.85 40.90 4.32
C VAL A 347 9.75 39.74 5.27
N SER A 348 8.55 39.21 5.43
CA SER A 348 8.31 38.03 6.26
C SER A 348 7.72 36.91 5.42
N ARG A 349 8.09 35.68 5.74
CA ARG A 349 7.45 34.49 5.23
C ARG A 349 7.05 33.58 6.39
N SER A 350 5.89 32.96 6.26
CA SER A 350 5.40 31.98 7.22
C SER A 350 5.91 30.59 6.85
N ILE A 351 6.54 29.91 7.79
CA ILE A 351 7.05 28.56 7.65
C ILE A 351 6.34 27.67 8.65
N GLU A 352 5.89 26.50 8.21
CA GLU A 352 5.34 25.50 9.11
C GLU A 352 6.42 24.98 10.06
N THR A 353 6.09 24.84 11.32
CA THR A 353 6.92 24.26 12.38
C THR A 353 6.15 23.18 13.13
N LEU A 354 6.86 22.18 13.61
CA LEU A 354 6.31 21.06 14.35
C LEU A 354 6.77 21.10 15.81
N TYR A 355 5.84 21.03 16.74
CA TYR A 355 6.12 20.86 18.16
C TYR A 355 5.76 19.43 18.56
N SER A 356 6.58 18.85 19.42
CA SER A 356 6.36 17.53 20.04
C SER A 356 6.02 17.71 21.51
N GLY A 357 4.99 17.03 21.96
CA GLY A 357 4.55 17.07 23.36
C GLY A 357 4.18 15.72 23.91
N ALA A 358 4.35 15.57 25.22
CA ALA A 358 3.92 14.40 25.97
C ALA A 358 3.20 14.87 27.24
N LYS A 359 1.95 14.43 27.44
CA LYS A 359 1.12 14.81 28.60
C LYS A 359 0.47 13.59 29.22
N VAL A 360 0.39 13.56 30.53
CA VAL A 360 -0.38 12.54 31.26
C VAL A 360 -1.87 12.79 31.05
N LEU A 361 -2.59 11.79 30.56
CA LEU A 361 -4.03 11.89 30.31
C LEU A 361 -4.83 12.06 31.59
N GLY A 362 -5.72 13.06 31.60
CA GLY A 362 -6.58 13.35 32.73
C GLY A 362 -5.87 14.01 33.93
N TYR A 363 -4.60 14.35 33.79
CA TYR A 363 -3.82 15.04 34.79
C TYR A 363 -3.14 16.27 34.20
N ASP A 364 -3.07 17.36 34.96
CA ASP A 364 -2.44 18.60 34.49
C ASP A 364 -0.91 18.57 34.66
N MET A 365 -0.32 17.54 34.02
CA MET A 365 1.13 17.34 34.03
C MET A 365 1.64 17.16 32.61
N MET A 366 2.39 18.14 32.16
CA MET A 366 3.12 18.08 30.89
C MET A 366 4.49 17.46 31.16
N LEU A 367 4.82 16.38 30.50
CA LEU A 367 6.10 15.68 30.65
C LEU A 367 7.16 16.30 29.75
N GLU A 368 6.77 16.64 28.52
CA GLU A 368 7.65 17.24 27.54
C GLU A 368 6.86 18.16 26.61
N TRP A 369 7.45 19.30 26.28
CA TRP A 369 7.02 20.19 25.21
C TRP A 369 8.23 20.85 24.62
N LYS A 370 8.51 20.58 23.37
CA LYS A 370 9.65 21.16 22.66
C LYS A 370 9.38 21.27 21.17
N LEU A 371 10.14 22.13 20.52
CA LEU A 371 10.23 22.14 19.07
C LEU A 371 10.76 20.77 18.63
N ALA A 372 10.10 20.13 17.66
CA ALA A 372 10.52 18.81 17.19
C ALA A 372 11.90 18.92 16.53
N GLU A 373 12.88 18.27 17.11
CA GLU A 373 14.26 18.22 16.58
C GLU A 373 14.34 17.40 15.29
N ASN A 374 13.38 16.50 15.10
CA ASN A 374 13.30 15.54 13.98
C ASN A 374 12.34 15.98 12.88
N MET A 375 12.15 17.27 12.66
CA MET A 375 11.32 17.79 11.58
C MET A 375 11.88 17.39 10.21
N THR A 376 11.04 16.86 9.35
CA THR A 376 11.36 16.63 7.95
C THR A 376 10.56 17.57 7.05
N ARG A 377 11.23 18.11 6.02
CA ARG A 377 10.60 19.00 5.06
C ARG A 377 10.72 18.42 3.66
N PRO A 378 9.64 18.41 2.87
CA PRO A 378 9.75 18.02 1.48
C PRO A 378 10.66 19.01 0.74
N LYS A 379 11.62 18.49 -0.02
CA LYS A 379 12.58 19.34 -0.77
C LYS A 379 11.89 20.21 -1.81
N SER A 380 10.76 19.76 -2.34
CA SER A 380 9.94 20.54 -3.28
C SER A 380 9.26 21.75 -2.63
N ASN A 381 9.05 21.73 -1.31
CA ASN A 381 8.43 22.83 -0.58
C ASN A 381 8.96 22.91 0.86
N LEU A 382 10.02 23.66 1.04
CA LEU A 382 10.68 23.86 2.33
C LEU A 382 9.83 24.62 3.35
N VAL A 383 8.72 25.23 2.95
CA VAL A 383 7.79 25.91 3.84
C VAL A 383 6.91 24.90 4.61
N LYS A 384 6.63 23.75 4.01
CA LYS A 384 5.81 22.68 4.62
C LYS A 384 6.66 21.77 5.50
N VAL A 385 6.03 21.20 6.54
CA VAL A 385 6.60 20.17 7.41
C VAL A 385 5.79 18.90 7.29
N ASN A 386 6.46 17.76 7.12
CA ASN A 386 5.83 16.46 7.20
C ASN A 386 5.62 16.07 8.66
N MET A 387 4.47 15.46 8.97
CA MET A 387 4.28 14.78 10.24
C MET A 387 5.16 13.53 10.29
N ASN A 388 5.59 13.13 11.49
CA ASN A 388 6.33 11.89 11.68
C ASN A 388 5.41 10.64 11.60
N TYR A 389 4.10 10.84 11.65
CA TYR A 389 3.09 9.82 11.48
C TYR A 389 2.61 9.80 10.03
N ASN A 390 2.79 8.66 9.38
CA ASN A 390 2.22 8.37 8.06
C ASN A 390 0.95 7.56 8.28
N ILE A 391 -0.18 8.07 7.82
CA ILE A 391 -1.50 7.46 8.01
C ILE A 391 -2.19 7.35 6.66
N CYS A 392 -2.90 6.26 6.44
CA CYS A 392 -3.73 6.11 5.26
C CYS A 392 -5.00 5.33 5.57
N ALA A 393 -6.14 5.83 5.10
CA ALA A 393 -7.42 5.14 5.16
C ALA A 393 -8.10 5.23 3.77
N PRO A 394 -8.03 4.17 2.94
CA PRO A 394 -8.46 4.21 1.54
C PRO A 394 -9.94 4.55 1.36
N LYS A 395 -10.75 4.29 2.35
CA LYS A 395 -12.19 4.55 2.37
C LYS A 395 -12.56 5.43 3.55
N LEU A 396 -12.08 6.66 3.50
CA LEU A 396 -12.44 7.71 4.43
C LEU A 396 -13.58 8.54 3.86
N TYR A 397 -14.64 8.74 4.65
CA TYR A 397 -15.74 9.63 4.31
C TYR A 397 -16.24 10.33 5.57
N GLN A 398 -16.22 11.65 5.59
CA GLN A 398 -16.62 12.48 6.74
C GLN A 398 -16.00 12.02 8.06
N GLY A 399 -14.70 11.72 8.05
CA GLY A 399 -13.95 11.24 9.21
C GLY A 399 -14.29 9.81 9.65
N ARG A 400 -15.14 9.08 8.91
CA ARG A 400 -15.49 7.68 9.18
C ARG A 400 -14.72 6.75 8.27
N VAL A 401 -14.08 5.77 8.87
CA VAL A 401 -13.29 4.76 8.17
C VAL A 401 -14.12 3.50 7.96
N GLU A 402 -14.22 3.06 6.71
CA GLU A 402 -14.84 1.79 6.33
C GLU A 402 -13.75 0.72 6.10
N SER A 403 -13.94 -0.47 6.67
CA SER A 403 -13.04 -1.61 6.49
C SER A 403 -13.74 -2.78 5.79
N LEU A 404 -12.94 -3.74 5.31
CA LEU A 404 -13.46 -4.96 4.74
C LEU A 404 -14.28 -5.74 5.79
N VAL A 405 -13.78 -5.84 7.02
CA VAL A 405 -14.47 -6.51 8.13
C VAL A 405 -15.79 -5.82 8.47
N SER A 406 -15.83 -4.47 8.47
CA SER A 406 -17.06 -3.75 8.80
C SER A 406 -18.22 -4.05 7.85
N ARG A 407 -17.94 -4.40 6.59
CA ARG A 407 -18.94 -4.82 5.61
C ARG A 407 -19.47 -6.22 5.86
N MET A 408 -18.64 -7.10 6.44
CA MET A 408 -18.97 -8.49 6.69
C MET A 408 -19.71 -8.71 8.01
N MET A 409 -19.53 -7.81 8.99
CA MET A 409 -20.02 -8.01 10.38
C MET A 409 -21.51 -8.37 10.44
N GLY A 410 -22.38 -7.63 9.74
CA GLY A 410 -23.81 -7.87 9.75
C GLY A 410 -24.20 -9.25 9.21
N PHE A 411 -23.55 -9.67 8.13
CA PHE A 411 -23.81 -11.00 7.54
C PHE A 411 -23.25 -12.11 8.40
N ALA A 412 -22.10 -11.91 9.03
CA ALA A 412 -21.52 -12.86 9.98
C ALA A 412 -22.45 -13.08 11.19
N ASP A 413 -23.12 -12.01 11.65
CA ASP A 413 -24.11 -12.13 12.71
C ASP A 413 -25.30 -12.97 12.28
N MET A 414 -25.81 -12.77 11.07
CA MET A 414 -26.89 -13.55 10.51
C MET A 414 -26.50 -15.02 10.29
N ILE A 415 -25.28 -15.28 9.89
CA ILE A 415 -24.73 -16.64 9.78
C ILE A 415 -24.70 -17.31 11.16
N GLN A 416 -24.20 -16.61 12.18
CA GLN A 416 -24.13 -17.11 13.54
C GLN A 416 -25.54 -17.43 14.08
N LEU A 417 -26.50 -16.54 13.91
CA LEU A 417 -27.89 -16.75 14.31
C LEU A 417 -28.51 -17.95 13.57
N THR A 418 -28.27 -18.07 12.27
CA THR A 418 -28.73 -19.20 11.46
C THR A 418 -28.12 -20.49 11.95
N HIS A 419 -26.82 -20.51 12.26
CA HIS A 419 -26.12 -21.68 12.82
C HIS A 419 -26.70 -22.09 14.16
N LEU A 420 -26.96 -21.15 15.08
CA LEU A 420 -27.60 -21.41 16.35
C LEU A 420 -29.01 -21.96 16.17
N LYS A 421 -29.78 -21.43 15.20
CA LYS A 421 -31.13 -21.97 14.88
C LYS A 421 -31.05 -23.38 14.30
N ILE A 422 -30.04 -23.69 13.48
CA ILE A 422 -29.79 -25.06 13.00
C ILE A 422 -29.53 -25.98 14.18
N GLN A 423 -28.65 -25.61 15.11
CA GLN A 423 -28.40 -26.38 16.34
C GLN A 423 -29.69 -26.57 17.16
N GLN A 424 -30.50 -25.53 17.31
CA GLN A 424 -31.76 -25.57 18.01
C GLN A 424 -32.74 -26.52 17.34
N VAL A 425 -32.85 -26.54 16.01
CA VAL A 425 -33.73 -27.47 15.30
C VAL A 425 -33.21 -28.89 15.46
N ILE A 426 -31.90 -29.12 15.27
CA ILE A 426 -31.28 -30.45 15.44
C ILE A 426 -31.47 -30.98 16.87
N SER A 427 -31.30 -30.11 17.87
CA SER A 427 -31.49 -30.51 19.28
C SER A 427 -32.96 -30.90 19.60
N LYS A 428 -33.90 -30.38 18.81
CA LYS A 428 -35.33 -30.69 18.94
C LYS A 428 -35.79 -31.83 18.02
N VAL A 429 -34.93 -32.28 17.11
CA VAL A 429 -35.20 -33.50 16.31
C VAL A 429 -35.01 -34.71 17.21
N ILE A 430 -36.06 -34.98 17.99
CA ILE A 430 -36.16 -36.22 18.74
C ILE A 430 -36.42 -37.32 17.71
N PRO A 431 -35.84 -38.52 17.86
CA PRO A 431 -36.28 -39.67 17.07
C PRO A 431 -37.79 -39.76 17.11
N ASP A 432 -38.40 -40.13 15.97
CA ASP A 432 -39.88 -40.20 15.83
C ASP A 432 -40.54 -40.66 17.10
N GLY A 433 -41.25 -39.77 17.76
CA GLY A 433 -41.95 -40.07 18.99
C GLY A 433 -43.25 -40.81 18.69
N VAL A 434 -43.61 -41.66 19.57
CA VAL A 434 -44.90 -42.37 19.47
C VAL A 434 -45.74 -41.97 20.65
N TYR A 435 -47.03 -41.77 20.41
CA TYR A 435 -48.03 -41.71 21.48
C TYR A 435 -48.49 -43.12 21.77
N LEU A 436 -48.34 -43.58 23.02
CA LEU A 436 -48.75 -44.88 23.47
C LEU A 436 -49.99 -44.71 24.34
N ASP A 437 -51.07 -45.33 23.90
CA ASP A 437 -52.23 -45.54 24.75
C ASP A 437 -51.96 -46.75 25.62
N VAL A 438 -51.61 -46.47 26.88
CA VAL A 438 -51.25 -47.54 27.87
C VAL A 438 -52.44 -48.41 28.15
N ASP A 439 -53.66 -47.86 28.22
CA ASP A 439 -54.87 -48.59 28.52
C ASP A 439 -55.30 -49.48 27.35
N GLY A 440 -55.22 -48.93 26.12
CA GLY A 440 -55.48 -49.67 24.91
C GLY A 440 -54.48 -50.76 24.60
N LEU A 441 -53.26 -50.66 25.04
CA LEU A 441 -52.24 -51.72 24.95
C LEU A 441 -52.46 -52.86 26.01
N ALA A 442 -52.89 -52.47 27.19
CA ALA A 442 -53.21 -53.45 28.29
C ALA A 442 -54.37 -54.36 27.91
N GLU A 443 -55.28 -53.96 27.07
CA GLU A 443 -56.44 -54.76 26.62
C GLU A 443 -56.11 -55.64 25.39
N VAL A 444 -54.96 -55.59 24.79
CA VAL A 444 -54.57 -56.48 23.66
C VAL A 444 -54.08 -57.78 24.12
N ASP A 445 -54.98 -58.79 24.19
CA ASP A 445 -54.67 -60.20 24.39
C ASP A 445 -54.29 -60.88 23.09
N LEU A 446 -53.09 -61.45 22.99
CA LEU A 446 -52.61 -62.22 21.84
C LEU A 446 -53.20 -63.58 21.67
N GLY A 447 -54.17 -63.94 22.51
CA GLY A 447 -54.81 -65.23 22.49
C GLY A 447 -54.16 -66.29 23.39
N ASN A 448 -53.12 -65.94 24.10
CA ASN A 448 -52.40 -66.80 25.05
C ASN A 448 -52.65 -66.44 26.54
N GLY A 449 -53.60 -65.54 26.77
CA GLY A 449 -53.88 -65.02 28.13
C GLY A 449 -52.80 -64.07 28.69
N THR A 450 -51.92 -63.59 27.87
CA THR A 450 -50.90 -62.59 28.20
C THR A 450 -51.20 -61.32 27.50
N SER A 451 -51.40 -60.25 28.25
CA SER A 451 -51.46 -58.87 27.74
C SER A 451 -50.06 -58.29 27.46
N TYR A 452 -49.94 -57.46 26.42
CA TYR A 452 -48.68 -56.74 26.13
C TYR A 452 -48.37 -55.81 27.29
N ASN A 453 -47.11 -55.85 27.70
CA ASN A 453 -46.54 -54.75 28.48
C ASN A 453 -46.22 -53.59 27.56
N ALA A 454 -46.66 -52.41 27.89
CA ALA A 454 -46.40 -51.20 27.09
C ALA A 454 -44.93 -51.06 26.68
N LYS A 455 -43.99 -51.46 27.52
CA LYS A 455 -42.54 -51.45 27.25
C LYS A 455 -42.12 -52.48 26.18
N GLU A 456 -42.76 -53.65 26.18
CA GLU A 456 -42.49 -54.71 25.20
C GLU A 456 -43.09 -54.40 23.87
N ALA A 457 -44.26 -53.81 23.81
CA ALA A 457 -44.85 -53.30 22.58
C ALA A 457 -44.02 -52.17 21.96
N LEU A 458 -43.47 -51.26 22.77
CA LEU A 458 -42.58 -50.20 22.35
C LEU A 458 -41.27 -50.78 21.80
N ASN A 459 -40.64 -51.72 22.48
CA ASN A 459 -39.46 -52.42 22.02
C ASN A 459 -39.68 -53.15 20.69
N MET A 460 -40.81 -53.82 20.55
CA MET A 460 -41.17 -54.52 19.31
C MET A 460 -41.40 -53.55 18.16
N TYR A 461 -42.06 -52.43 18.43
CA TYR A 461 -42.22 -51.37 17.43
C TYR A 461 -40.86 -50.83 16.96
N PHE A 462 -39.92 -50.48 17.83
CA PHE A 462 -38.61 -50.00 17.48
C PHE A 462 -37.73 -51.06 16.80
N GLN A 463 -37.92 -52.35 17.07
CA GLN A 463 -37.15 -53.41 16.44
C GLN A 463 -37.71 -53.84 15.09
N THR A 464 -39.02 -53.93 14.94
CA THR A 464 -39.71 -54.53 13.78
C THR A 464 -40.52 -53.53 12.97
N GLY A 465 -40.75 -52.33 13.52
CA GLY A 465 -41.58 -51.28 12.88
C GLY A 465 -43.08 -51.62 12.91
N SER A 466 -43.48 -52.70 13.57
CA SER A 466 -44.87 -53.18 13.55
C SER A 466 -45.29 -53.65 14.95
N ILE A 467 -46.61 -53.54 15.25
CA ILE A 467 -47.22 -54.06 16.43
C ILE A 467 -48.43 -54.90 15.97
N LEU A 468 -48.53 -56.11 16.53
CA LEU A 468 -49.66 -56.94 16.32
C LEU A 468 -50.68 -56.63 17.39
N GLY A 469 -51.95 -56.27 16.97
CA GLY A 469 -53.05 -55.97 17.83
C GLY A 469 -54.34 -56.67 17.38
N ARG A 470 -55.25 -56.93 18.31
CA ARG A 470 -56.63 -57.42 17.98
C ARG A 470 -57.57 -56.24 17.68
N SER A 471 -58.35 -56.35 16.64
CA SER A 471 -59.33 -55.29 16.26
C SER A 471 -60.65 -55.47 17.03
N MET A 472 -60.86 -56.68 17.70
CA MET A 472 -62.03 -56.98 18.49
C MET A 472 -61.65 -57.59 19.83
N THR A 473 -62.39 -57.31 20.88
CA THR A 473 -62.25 -57.87 22.18
C THR A 473 -62.69 -59.33 22.16
N THR A 474 -62.35 -60.11 23.15
CA THR A 474 -62.86 -61.52 23.32
C THR A 474 -64.38 -61.69 23.41
N GLU A 475 -65.08 -60.60 23.74
CA GLU A 475 -66.53 -60.49 23.76
C GLU A 475 -67.20 -60.13 22.44
N GLY A 476 -66.48 -59.87 21.44
CA GLY A 476 -66.98 -59.54 20.08
C GLY A 476 -67.13 -57.98 19.79
N ASP A 477 -66.84 -57.17 20.75
CA ASP A 477 -66.93 -55.69 20.58
C ASP A 477 -65.68 -55.14 19.97
N PRO A 478 -65.83 -54.08 19.21
CA PRO A 478 -64.60 -53.40 18.61
C PRO A 478 -63.70 -52.91 19.74
N ASN A 479 -62.42 -53.27 19.69
CA ASN A 479 -61.40 -52.82 20.64
C ASN A 479 -61.36 -51.24 20.63
N PRO A 480 -61.60 -50.63 21.83
CA PRO A 480 -61.49 -49.17 21.94
C PRO A 480 -60.11 -48.64 21.61
N GLY A 481 -59.07 -49.41 21.79
CA GLY A 481 -57.70 -49.05 21.43
C GLY A 481 -57.31 -49.34 19.97
N ARG A 482 -58.13 -48.89 18.99
CA ARG A 482 -57.88 -49.20 17.55
C ARG A 482 -56.50 -48.76 17.04
N VAL A 483 -55.88 -47.80 17.68
CA VAL A 483 -54.56 -47.32 17.31
C VAL A 483 -53.75 -47.20 18.60
N PRO A 484 -53.23 -48.33 19.15
CA PRO A 484 -52.52 -48.36 20.44
C PRO A 484 -51.19 -47.60 20.37
N ILE A 485 -50.66 -47.39 19.17
CA ILE A 485 -49.51 -46.61 18.94
C ILE A 485 -49.82 -45.65 17.79
N GLN A 486 -49.68 -44.36 18.03
CA GLN A 486 -49.78 -43.35 17.03
C GLN A 486 -48.45 -42.61 16.92
N GLU A 487 -47.88 -42.60 15.72
CA GLU A 487 -46.77 -41.74 15.47
C GLU A 487 -47.16 -40.27 15.68
N LEU A 488 -46.46 -39.57 16.52
CA LEU A 488 -46.56 -38.13 16.60
C LEU A 488 -46.16 -37.56 15.24
N VAL A 489 -47.02 -36.71 14.70
CA VAL A 489 -46.78 -36.08 13.40
C VAL A 489 -45.34 -35.63 13.32
N LYS A 490 -44.60 -36.11 12.34
CA LYS A 490 -43.24 -35.76 12.10
C LYS A 490 -43.10 -34.23 12.05
N SER A 491 -42.44 -33.72 13.04
CA SER A 491 -41.91 -32.35 12.92
C SER A 491 -41.04 -32.39 11.69
N ASP A 492 -41.39 -31.64 10.63
CA ASP A 492 -40.57 -31.50 9.42
C ASP A 492 -39.21 -30.80 9.73
N GLY A 493 -38.44 -31.46 10.57
CA GLY A 493 -37.12 -31.03 11.01
C GLY A 493 -36.15 -30.99 9.83
N GLY A 494 -36.26 -31.95 8.89
CA GLY A 494 -35.41 -32.07 7.74
C GLY A 494 -35.61 -30.88 6.78
N GLY A 495 -36.87 -30.54 6.46
CA GLY A 495 -37.18 -29.41 5.60
C GLY A 495 -36.75 -28.05 6.23
N LYS A 496 -36.95 -27.92 7.57
CA LYS A 496 -36.48 -26.71 8.28
C LYS A 496 -34.97 -26.59 8.27
N VAL A 497 -34.25 -27.68 8.52
CA VAL A 497 -32.77 -27.69 8.47
C VAL A 497 -32.28 -27.36 7.08
N ALA A 498 -32.87 -27.96 6.01
CA ALA A 498 -32.54 -27.67 4.63
C ALA A 498 -32.76 -26.19 4.29
N SER A 499 -33.88 -25.60 4.70
CA SER A 499 -34.17 -24.19 4.53
C SER A 499 -33.15 -23.29 5.24
N LEU A 500 -32.75 -23.63 6.48
CA LEU A 500 -31.75 -22.90 7.23
C LEU A 500 -30.34 -23.03 6.62
N ILE A 501 -30.00 -24.19 6.06
CA ILE A 501 -28.75 -24.42 5.32
C ILE A 501 -28.71 -23.50 4.07
N ASN A 502 -29.82 -23.46 3.32
CA ASN A 502 -29.92 -22.54 2.18
C ASN A 502 -29.78 -21.06 2.60
N THR A 503 -30.37 -20.69 3.74
CA THR A 503 -30.22 -19.34 4.31
C THR A 503 -28.77 -19.06 4.73
N TYR A 504 -28.10 -20.03 5.33
CA TYR A 504 -26.69 -19.95 5.68
C TYR A 504 -25.79 -19.72 4.41
N GLN A 505 -26.05 -20.52 3.37
CA GLN A 505 -25.35 -20.39 2.09
C GLN A 505 -25.62 -19.02 1.42
N TYR A 506 -26.86 -18.54 1.50
CA TYR A 506 -27.21 -17.21 1.01
C TYR A 506 -26.38 -16.12 1.70
N TYR A 507 -26.29 -16.12 3.03
CA TYR A 507 -25.49 -15.12 3.74
C TYR A 507 -23.99 -15.26 3.46
N LEU A 508 -23.47 -16.48 3.28
CA LEU A 508 -22.10 -16.70 2.88
C LEU A 508 -21.83 -16.12 1.48
N GLN A 509 -22.76 -16.32 0.55
CA GLN A 509 -22.68 -15.72 -0.78
C GLN A 509 -22.73 -14.20 -0.70
N MET A 510 -23.60 -13.62 0.13
CA MET A 510 -23.64 -12.17 0.36
C MET A 510 -22.31 -11.62 0.89
N ILE A 511 -21.60 -12.32 1.76
CA ILE A 511 -20.26 -11.93 2.18
C ILE A 511 -19.32 -11.87 0.98
N ARG A 512 -19.36 -12.86 0.09
CA ARG A 512 -18.54 -12.87 -1.14
C ARG A 512 -18.87 -11.70 -2.05
N ASP A 513 -20.15 -11.45 -2.28
CA ASP A 513 -20.61 -10.37 -3.15
C ASP A 513 -20.21 -8.98 -2.64
N VAL A 514 -20.39 -8.72 -1.34
CA VAL A 514 -20.06 -7.43 -0.71
C VAL A 514 -18.54 -7.20 -0.63
N THR A 515 -17.76 -8.25 -0.46
CA THR A 515 -16.29 -8.16 -0.40
C THR A 515 -15.64 -8.20 -1.78
N GLY A 516 -16.33 -8.73 -2.79
CA GLY A 516 -15.77 -9.05 -4.10
C GLY A 516 -14.82 -10.25 -4.09
N LEU A 517 -14.82 -11.04 -3.00
CA LEU A 517 -14.00 -12.24 -2.87
C LEU A 517 -14.81 -13.44 -3.37
N ASN A 518 -14.44 -13.94 -4.54
CA ASN A 518 -15.12 -15.07 -5.17
C ASN A 518 -14.56 -16.44 -4.73
N GLU A 519 -15.27 -17.51 -5.11
CA GLU A 519 -14.90 -18.89 -4.78
C GLU A 519 -13.51 -19.30 -5.29
N ALA A 520 -13.09 -18.77 -6.42
CA ALA A 520 -11.77 -19.04 -6.99
C ALA A 520 -10.64 -18.53 -6.11
N ARG A 521 -10.87 -17.45 -5.34
CA ARG A 521 -9.88 -16.85 -4.45
C ARG A 521 -9.99 -17.40 -3.03
N ASP A 522 -11.18 -17.85 -2.61
CA ASP A 522 -11.40 -18.35 -1.24
C ASP A 522 -10.97 -19.81 -1.07
N GLY A 523 -10.45 -20.46 -2.11
CA GLY A 523 -10.00 -21.86 -2.09
C GLY A 523 -11.15 -22.86 -2.11
N SER A 524 -12.39 -22.44 -2.30
CA SER A 524 -13.52 -23.33 -2.53
C SER A 524 -13.35 -24.00 -3.90
N VAL A 525 -13.64 -25.29 -3.99
CA VAL A 525 -13.54 -26.03 -5.27
C VAL A 525 -14.62 -25.47 -6.21
N PRO A 526 -14.25 -24.80 -7.30
CA PRO A 526 -15.23 -24.36 -8.28
C PRO A 526 -15.88 -25.60 -8.91
N ASN A 527 -17.11 -25.46 -9.42
CA ASN A 527 -17.78 -26.53 -10.17
C ASN A 527 -16.81 -27.14 -11.19
N SER A 528 -16.73 -28.47 -11.23
CA SER A 528 -15.86 -29.25 -12.13
C SER A 528 -16.02 -28.89 -13.62
N ASP A 529 -17.16 -28.29 -13.98
CA ASP A 529 -17.51 -27.92 -15.35
C ASP A 529 -17.08 -26.47 -15.71
N SER A 530 -16.49 -25.69 -14.78
CA SER A 530 -16.08 -24.33 -15.10
C SER A 530 -14.74 -24.32 -15.85
N LEU A 531 -14.73 -23.61 -16.98
CA LEU A 531 -13.53 -23.42 -17.79
C LEU A 531 -12.41 -22.74 -16.97
N VAL A 532 -11.20 -23.29 -17.02
CA VAL A 532 -10.02 -22.75 -16.32
C VAL A 532 -9.79 -21.27 -16.64
N GLY A 533 -10.11 -20.83 -17.84
CA GLY A 533 -10.04 -19.43 -18.26
C GLY A 533 -10.99 -18.51 -17.49
N LEU A 534 -12.22 -18.96 -17.25
CA LEU A 534 -13.20 -18.20 -16.46
C LEU A 534 -12.79 -18.10 -14.99
N GLN A 535 -12.24 -19.18 -14.41
CA GLN A 535 -11.73 -19.17 -13.04
C GLN A 535 -10.57 -18.18 -12.87
N LYS A 536 -9.66 -18.15 -13.85
CA LYS A 536 -8.54 -17.21 -13.88
C LYS A 536 -9.00 -15.76 -13.98
N LEU A 537 -10.00 -15.50 -14.83
CA LEU A 537 -10.59 -14.16 -14.96
C LEU A 537 -11.34 -13.74 -13.69
N ALA A 538 -12.04 -14.67 -13.05
CA ALA A 538 -12.74 -14.44 -11.79
C ALA A 538 -11.77 -14.11 -10.65
N ALA A 539 -10.65 -14.84 -10.54
CA ALA A 539 -9.59 -14.54 -9.56
C ALA A 539 -8.95 -13.17 -9.81
N ALA A 540 -8.67 -12.80 -11.06
CA ALA A 540 -8.13 -11.49 -11.42
C ALA A 540 -9.09 -10.33 -11.06
N ASN A 541 -10.38 -10.50 -11.33
CA ASN A 541 -11.41 -9.53 -10.96
C ASN A 541 -11.54 -9.38 -9.43
N SER A 542 -11.44 -10.49 -8.69
CA SER A 542 -11.44 -10.46 -7.22
C SER A 542 -10.22 -9.73 -6.65
N ASN A 543 -9.05 -9.83 -7.29
CA ASN A 543 -7.86 -9.07 -6.90
C ASN A 543 -8.08 -7.56 -7.07
N THR A 544 -8.86 -7.15 -8.07
CA THR A 544 -9.21 -5.75 -8.31
C THR A 544 -10.07 -5.17 -7.19
N ALA A 545 -10.96 -5.96 -6.57
CA ALA A 545 -11.80 -5.51 -5.47
C ALA A 545 -11.00 -5.04 -4.24
N THR A 546 -9.85 -5.64 -3.98
CA THR A 546 -8.96 -5.32 -2.84
C THR A 546 -7.77 -4.43 -3.20
N LYS A 547 -7.67 -3.98 -4.47
CA LYS A 547 -6.54 -3.18 -4.98
C LYS A 547 -6.34 -1.87 -4.20
N HIS A 548 -7.41 -1.25 -3.71
CA HIS A 548 -7.33 -0.03 -2.92
C HIS A 548 -6.57 -0.22 -1.60
N ILE A 549 -6.65 -1.40 -0.97
CA ILE A 549 -5.92 -1.72 0.25
C ILE A 549 -4.43 -1.88 -0.07
N LEU A 550 -4.08 -2.60 -1.15
CA LEU A 550 -2.71 -2.74 -1.62
C LEU A 550 -2.09 -1.37 -1.94
N ASN A 551 -2.81 -0.53 -2.67
CA ASN A 551 -2.33 0.81 -3.02
C ASN A 551 -2.06 1.67 -1.77
N SER A 552 -2.91 1.56 -0.74
CA SER A 552 -2.72 2.28 0.52
C SER A 552 -1.52 1.77 1.29
N TYR A 553 -1.31 0.47 1.32
CA TYR A 553 -0.13 -0.12 1.91
C TYR A 553 1.15 0.34 1.19
N LEU A 554 1.16 0.29 -0.15
CA LEU A 554 2.29 0.77 -0.95
C LEU A 554 2.54 2.27 -0.72
N TYR A 555 1.49 3.09 -0.66
CA TYR A 555 1.61 4.51 -0.34
C TYR A 555 2.26 4.76 1.03
N LEU A 556 1.80 4.05 2.07
CA LEU A 556 2.42 4.15 3.40
C LEU A 556 3.90 3.77 3.38
N THR A 557 4.25 2.72 2.65
CA THR A 557 5.64 2.28 2.54
C THR A 557 6.49 3.28 1.75
N VAL A 558 5.99 3.85 0.64
CA VAL A 558 6.67 4.92 -0.11
C VAL A 558 6.94 6.11 0.80
N ARG A 559 5.92 6.60 1.51
CA ARG A 559 6.08 7.73 2.45
C ARG A 559 7.07 7.42 3.56
N THR A 560 7.07 6.20 4.06
CA THR A 560 8.05 5.74 5.06
C THR A 560 9.47 5.79 4.50
N CYS A 561 9.68 5.29 3.28
CA CYS A 561 10.97 5.32 2.60
C CYS A 561 11.43 6.76 2.29
N GLU A 562 10.55 7.64 1.83
CA GLU A 562 10.84 9.07 1.64
C GLU A 562 11.31 9.73 2.95
N ASN A 563 10.61 9.48 4.05
CA ASN A 563 11.02 9.99 5.35
C ASN A 563 12.35 9.39 5.83
N ILE A 564 12.63 8.12 5.53
CA ILE A 564 13.93 7.48 5.84
C ILE A 564 15.05 8.21 5.12
N VAL A 565 14.92 8.46 3.81
CA VAL A 565 15.96 9.15 3.03
C VAL A 565 16.22 10.56 3.56
N LEU A 566 15.14 11.33 3.85
CA LEU A 566 15.27 12.65 4.43
C LEU A 566 16.01 12.63 5.78
N ARG A 567 15.77 11.61 6.61
CA ARG A 567 16.41 11.45 7.92
C ARG A 567 17.81 10.86 7.84
N THR A 568 18.14 10.12 6.77
CA THR A 568 19.49 9.60 6.56
C THR A 568 20.49 10.75 6.46
N SER A 569 20.10 11.88 5.87
CA SER A 569 20.94 13.07 5.83
C SER A 569 21.26 13.60 7.24
N ASP A 570 20.27 13.56 8.15
CA ASP A 570 20.46 13.97 9.56
C ASP A 570 21.40 12.99 10.30
N SER A 571 21.28 11.70 9.99
CA SER A 571 22.11 10.66 10.60
C SER A 571 23.59 10.76 10.22
N ILE A 572 23.89 11.27 9.04
CA ILE A 572 25.26 11.47 8.57
C ILE A 572 25.93 12.68 9.27
N GLU A 573 25.15 13.67 9.69
CA GLU A 573 25.65 14.88 10.33
C GLU A 573 26.24 14.63 11.73
N PHE A 574 25.81 13.55 12.42
CA PHE A 574 26.25 13.21 13.77
C PHE A 574 27.18 11.98 13.76
N GLU A 575 28.39 12.15 14.34
CA GLU A 575 29.46 11.13 14.34
C GLU A 575 29.00 9.74 14.83
N LEU A 576 28.20 9.67 15.92
CA LEU A 576 27.71 8.40 16.46
C LEU A 576 26.78 7.64 15.49
N THR A 577 25.87 8.37 14.83
CA THR A 577 24.93 7.78 13.89
C THR A 577 25.59 7.51 12.53
N GLU A 578 26.58 8.30 12.15
CA GLU A 578 27.42 8.05 10.97
C GLU A 578 28.21 6.74 11.11
N GLU A 579 28.83 6.48 12.30
CA GLU A 579 29.50 5.21 12.57
C GLU A 579 28.53 4.02 12.52
N ALA A 580 27.35 4.15 13.07
CA ALA A 580 26.32 3.10 12.99
C ALA A 580 25.91 2.84 11.53
N LEU A 581 25.77 3.88 10.73
CA LEU A 581 25.52 3.76 9.29
C LEU A 581 26.68 3.09 8.56
N LYS A 582 27.92 3.45 8.83
CA LYS A 582 29.11 2.82 8.23
C LYS A 582 29.22 1.33 8.53
N ASN A 583 28.75 0.90 9.69
CA ASN A 583 28.73 -0.50 10.07
C ASN A 583 27.62 -1.30 9.38
N SER A 584 26.59 -0.64 8.93
CA SER A 584 25.39 -1.25 8.36
C SER A 584 25.28 -1.10 6.84
N ILE A 585 25.81 0.00 6.30
CA ILE A 585 25.90 0.29 4.87
C ILE A 585 27.37 0.29 4.49
N SER A 586 27.70 0.00 3.23
CA SER A 586 29.08 0.05 2.77
C SER A 586 29.72 1.43 3.04
N THR A 587 30.97 1.46 3.42
CA THR A 587 31.73 2.71 3.64
C THR A 587 31.77 3.56 2.37
N TRP A 588 31.71 2.94 1.20
CA TRP A 588 31.61 3.62 -0.09
C TRP A 588 30.28 4.38 -0.21
N SER A 589 29.17 3.73 0.10
CA SER A 589 27.82 4.35 0.03
C SER A 589 27.68 5.51 1.02
N VAL A 590 28.20 5.35 2.25
CA VAL A 590 28.23 6.45 3.23
C VAL A 590 29.10 7.60 2.73
N GLY A 591 30.26 7.30 2.13
CA GLY A 591 31.13 8.31 1.50
C GLY A 591 30.41 9.07 0.38
N GLN A 592 29.67 8.38 -0.48
CA GLN A 592 28.89 9.00 -1.55
C GLN A 592 27.75 9.88 -1.02
N LEU A 593 27.10 9.45 0.06
CA LEU A 593 26.08 10.24 0.72
C LEU A 593 26.67 11.45 1.46
N ALA A 594 27.86 11.35 2.03
CA ALA A 594 28.55 12.43 2.74
C ALA A 594 29.21 13.43 1.78
N ASP A 595 29.86 12.94 0.70
CA ASP A 595 30.49 13.78 -0.33
C ASP A 595 29.46 14.60 -1.13
N THR A 596 28.22 14.12 -1.18
CA THR A 596 27.11 14.93 -1.61
C THR A 596 26.84 15.95 -0.49
N SER A 597 27.78 16.91 -0.27
CA SER A 597 27.55 18.07 0.62
C SER A 597 26.27 18.83 0.26
N GLN A 598 25.62 18.42 -0.82
CA GLN A 598 24.36 18.82 -1.36
C GLN A 598 23.25 17.79 -1.12
N ILE A 599 23.43 16.78 -0.28
CA ILE A 599 22.37 15.81 0.03
C ILE A 599 21.15 16.51 0.62
N HIS A 600 21.37 17.64 1.29
CA HIS A 600 20.31 18.52 1.73
C HIS A 600 19.51 19.15 0.57
N MET A 601 20.07 19.16 -0.66
CA MET A 601 19.40 19.63 -1.87
C MET A 601 18.91 18.50 -2.77
N ALA A 602 19.37 17.27 -2.52
CA ALA A 602 18.96 16.09 -3.28
C ALA A 602 17.49 15.73 -2.98
N ASP A 603 16.68 15.69 -4.02
CA ASP A 603 15.28 15.27 -3.95
C ASP A 603 15.17 13.88 -4.58
N PHE A 604 14.86 12.88 -3.75
CA PHE A 604 14.71 11.51 -4.19
C PHE A 604 13.23 11.15 -4.33
N GLY A 605 12.82 10.81 -5.55
CA GLY A 605 11.55 10.12 -5.78
C GLY A 605 11.71 8.63 -5.51
N ILE A 606 10.81 8.05 -4.75
CA ILE A 606 10.81 6.62 -4.43
C ILE A 606 9.68 5.95 -5.20
N TYR A 607 9.98 4.84 -5.82
CA TYR A 607 8.99 4.00 -6.47
C TYR A 607 9.28 2.53 -6.19
N PHE A 608 8.24 1.72 -6.30
CA PHE A 608 8.35 0.27 -6.16
C PHE A 608 8.33 -0.39 -7.53
N ASP A 609 9.32 -1.22 -7.76
CA ASP A 609 9.31 -2.14 -8.87
C ASP A 609 8.68 -3.45 -8.38
N LEU A 610 7.45 -3.69 -8.82
CA LEU A 610 6.73 -4.91 -8.45
C LEU A 610 7.38 -6.09 -9.15
N ILE A 611 7.79 -7.07 -8.38
CA ILE A 611 8.33 -8.33 -8.94
C ILE A 611 7.19 -9.04 -9.67
N PRO A 612 7.41 -9.43 -10.95
CA PRO A 612 6.37 -10.05 -11.75
C PRO A 612 5.87 -11.35 -11.15
N ASP A 613 4.57 -11.61 -11.30
CA ASP A 613 3.92 -12.85 -10.87
C ASP A 613 4.52 -14.07 -11.64
N GLU A 614 4.43 -15.28 -11.05
CA GLU A 614 4.97 -16.51 -11.67
C GLU A 614 4.52 -16.71 -13.11
N ARG A 615 3.28 -16.36 -13.43
CA ARG A 615 2.75 -16.43 -14.81
C ARG A 615 3.43 -15.47 -15.76
N GLU A 616 3.71 -14.28 -15.29
CA GLU A 616 4.39 -13.27 -16.08
C GLU A 616 5.83 -13.70 -16.32
N LYS A 617 6.45 -14.35 -15.32
CA LYS A 617 7.78 -14.98 -15.45
C LYS A 617 7.73 -16.17 -16.42
N GLU A 618 6.71 -17.02 -16.34
CA GLU A 618 6.53 -18.14 -17.29
C GLU A 618 6.35 -17.66 -18.74
N GLN A 619 5.59 -16.58 -18.95
CA GLN A 619 5.43 -15.98 -20.28
C GLN A 619 6.74 -15.38 -20.80
N LEU A 620 7.49 -14.69 -19.93
CA LEU A 620 8.81 -14.19 -20.28
C LEU A 620 9.76 -15.32 -20.63
N GLU A 621 9.79 -16.38 -19.81
CA GLU A 621 10.62 -17.57 -20.04
C GLU A 621 10.26 -18.28 -21.35
N ALA A 622 8.96 -18.41 -21.66
CA ALA A 622 8.52 -18.94 -22.93
C ALA A 622 8.99 -18.09 -24.13
N ASN A 623 8.96 -16.75 -23.98
CA ASN A 623 9.49 -15.83 -25.00
C ASN A 623 11.01 -15.94 -25.15
N ILE A 624 11.74 -16.08 -24.03
CA ILE A 624 13.20 -16.27 -24.01
C ILE A 624 13.55 -17.59 -24.69
N GLN A 625 12.88 -18.70 -24.35
CA GLN A 625 13.11 -20.01 -24.95
C GLN A 625 12.82 -20.01 -26.46
N ALA A 626 11.73 -19.35 -26.88
CA ALA A 626 11.43 -19.19 -28.30
C ALA A 626 12.51 -18.38 -29.04
N ALA A 627 13.06 -17.35 -28.40
CA ALA A 627 14.14 -16.55 -28.97
C ALA A 627 15.48 -17.30 -29.00
N LEU A 628 15.80 -18.09 -27.99
CA LEU A 628 16.97 -18.99 -27.95
C LEU A 628 16.88 -20.09 -29.01
N SER A 629 15.72 -20.74 -29.13
CA SER A 629 15.52 -21.82 -30.11
C SER A 629 15.60 -21.33 -31.56
N SER A 630 15.22 -20.08 -31.80
CA SER A 630 15.39 -19.42 -33.12
C SER A 630 16.80 -18.89 -33.37
N GLY A 631 17.74 -19.04 -32.41
CA GLY A 631 19.10 -18.47 -32.51
C GLY A 631 19.14 -16.95 -32.57
N SER A 632 18.07 -16.28 -32.16
CA SER A 632 17.91 -14.84 -32.22
C SER A 632 18.56 -14.11 -31.03
N ILE A 633 18.87 -14.83 -29.95
CA ILE A 633 19.56 -14.32 -28.73
C ILE A 633 20.56 -15.37 -28.27
N ASN A 634 21.63 -14.94 -27.62
CA ASN A 634 22.63 -15.80 -27.00
C ASN A 634 22.23 -16.21 -25.57
N LEU A 635 22.91 -17.20 -25.00
CA LEU A 635 22.66 -17.66 -23.63
C LEU A 635 22.94 -16.54 -22.59
N GLU A 636 23.95 -15.73 -22.83
CA GLU A 636 24.34 -14.59 -21.99
C GLU A 636 23.21 -13.54 -21.96
N ASP A 637 22.69 -13.21 -23.15
CA ASP A 637 21.53 -12.30 -23.26
C ASP A 637 20.30 -12.82 -22.52
N ALA A 638 20.09 -14.13 -22.55
CA ALA A 638 18.98 -14.76 -21.84
C ALA A 638 19.14 -14.69 -20.30
N ILE A 639 20.38 -14.75 -19.80
CA ILE A 639 20.67 -14.60 -18.37
C ILE A 639 20.40 -13.15 -17.95
N ASP A 640 20.89 -12.18 -18.71
CA ASP A 640 20.66 -10.74 -18.44
C ASP A 640 19.18 -10.39 -18.44
N ILE A 641 18.43 -10.91 -19.41
CA ILE A 641 16.99 -10.66 -19.51
C ILE A 641 16.23 -11.24 -18.32
N ARG A 642 16.65 -12.39 -17.77
CA ARG A 642 16.04 -13.00 -16.59
C ARG A 642 16.22 -12.19 -15.31
N GLN A 643 17.27 -11.39 -15.23
CA GLN A 643 17.54 -10.51 -14.09
C GLN A 643 16.66 -9.24 -14.09
N ILE A 644 16.04 -8.92 -15.23
CA ILE A 644 15.21 -7.73 -15.36
C ILE A 644 13.83 -8.00 -14.75
N ASN A 645 13.52 -7.37 -13.64
CA ASN A 645 12.21 -7.48 -12.99
C ASN A 645 11.08 -6.85 -13.82
N ASN A 646 11.37 -5.84 -14.62
CA ASN A 646 10.38 -5.14 -15.44
C ASN A 646 10.16 -5.84 -16.78
N LEU A 647 9.02 -6.53 -16.91
CA LEU A 647 8.66 -7.29 -18.12
C LEU A 647 8.62 -6.47 -19.42
N LYS A 648 8.24 -5.19 -19.32
CA LYS A 648 8.23 -4.32 -20.52
C LYS A 648 9.65 -4.08 -21.02
N LEU A 649 10.56 -3.82 -20.09
CA LEU A 649 11.99 -3.61 -20.40
C LEU A 649 12.64 -4.92 -20.87
N ALA A 650 12.34 -6.04 -20.21
CA ALA A 650 12.80 -7.36 -20.64
C ALA A 650 12.36 -7.69 -22.08
N ASN A 651 11.08 -7.45 -22.41
CA ASN A 651 10.57 -7.64 -23.76
C ASN A 651 11.16 -6.65 -24.79
N GLN A 652 11.45 -5.40 -24.39
CA GLN A 652 12.16 -4.47 -25.24
C GLN A 652 13.58 -4.91 -25.53
N MET A 653 14.27 -5.43 -24.50
CA MET A 653 15.61 -6.00 -24.64
C MET A 653 15.64 -7.19 -25.61
N ILE A 654 14.66 -8.13 -25.48
CA ILE A 654 14.50 -9.23 -26.44
C ILE A 654 14.33 -8.71 -27.87
N LYS A 655 13.46 -7.72 -28.09
CA LYS A 655 13.25 -7.11 -29.42
C LYS A 655 14.50 -6.50 -29.98
N LEU A 656 15.24 -5.77 -29.15
CA LEU A 656 16.46 -5.09 -29.54
C LEU A 656 17.57 -6.08 -29.89
N LYS A 657 17.80 -7.11 -29.05
CA LYS A 657 18.78 -8.16 -29.30
C LYS A 657 18.43 -8.97 -30.57
N ARG A 658 17.16 -9.27 -30.79
CA ARG A 658 16.70 -9.92 -32.02
C ARG A 658 16.95 -9.06 -33.26
N LYS A 659 16.71 -7.75 -33.18
CA LYS A 659 16.98 -6.81 -34.26
C LYS A 659 18.47 -6.78 -34.59
N LYS A 660 19.32 -6.70 -33.55
CA LYS A 660 20.78 -6.72 -33.68
C LYS A 660 21.29 -8.01 -34.30
N ALA A 661 20.79 -9.15 -33.87
CA ALA A 661 21.12 -10.44 -34.45
C ALA A 661 20.72 -10.54 -35.95
N ALA A 662 19.55 -10.00 -36.30
CA ALA A 662 19.10 -9.96 -37.69
C ALA A 662 19.96 -9.03 -38.55
N GLU A 663 20.33 -7.86 -38.04
CA GLU A 663 21.24 -6.92 -38.72
C GLU A 663 22.63 -7.51 -38.89
N ALA A 664 23.18 -8.16 -37.84
CA ALA A 664 24.45 -8.88 -37.94
C ALA A 664 24.42 -10.04 -38.95
N ALA A 665 23.32 -10.79 -38.98
CA ALA A 665 23.15 -11.87 -39.97
C ALA A 665 23.06 -11.32 -41.39
N GLN A 666 22.38 -10.20 -41.63
CA GLN A 666 22.34 -9.51 -42.90
C GLN A 666 23.70 -8.94 -43.32
N ALA A 667 24.42 -8.33 -42.36
CA ALA A 667 25.77 -7.83 -42.63
C ALA A 667 26.73 -8.99 -42.97
N ALA A 668 26.66 -10.11 -42.23
CA ALA A 668 27.46 -11.30 -42.53
C ALA A 668 27.07 -11.93 -43.88
N GLN A 669 25.80 -11.94 -44.27
CA GLN A 669 25.37 -12.37 -45.58
C GLN A 669 25.88 -11.45 -46.69
N GLN A 670 25.82 -10.12 -46.49
CA GLN A 670 26.36 -9.18 -47.44
C GLN A 670 27.88 -9.26 -47.55
N ALA A 671 28.59 -9.43 -46.44
CA ALA A 671 30.04 -9.63 -46.42
C ALA A 671 30.41 -10.95 -47.12
N ASN A 672 29.66 -12.02 -46.93
CA ASN A 672 29.86 -13.30 -47.66
C ASN A 672 29.57 -13.14 -49.15
N ILE A 673 28.55 -12.41 -49.55
CA ILE A 673 28.25 -12.13 -50.99
C ILE A 673 29.34 -11.25 -51.58
N GLN A 674 29.83 -10.25 -50.88
CA GLN A 674 30.95 -9.43 -51.29
C GLN A 674 32.27 -10.20 -51.37
N ALA A 675 32.55 -11.04 -50.37
CA ALA A 675 33.70 -11.91 -50.37
C ALA A 675 33.65 -12.93 -51.53
N GLN A 676 32.50 -13.51 -51.81
CA GLN A 676 32.31 -14.37 -52.97
C GLN A 676 32.43 -13.60 -54.29
N ALA A 677 31.87 -12.39 -54.38
CA ALA A 677 32.03 -11.52 -55.55
C ALA A 677 33.49 -11.11 -55.74
N GLN A 678 34.22 -10.74 -54.67
CA GLN A 678 35.64 -10.44 -54.71
C GLN A 678 36.51 -11.67 -55.02
N ALA A 679 36.20 -12.81 -54.47
CA ALA A 679 36.89 -14.06 -54.77
C ALA A 679 36.67 -14.45 -56.27
N ASN A 680 35.45 -14.24 -56.78
CA ASN A 680 35.18 -14.50 -58.22
C ASN A 680 35.83 -13.40 -59.12
N ALA A 681 35.89 -12.16 -58.69
CA ALA A 681 36.61 -11.12 -59.42
C ALA A 681 38.13 -11.32 -59.36
N GLN A 682 38.70 -11.67 -58.21
CA GLN A 682 40.13 -12.00 -58.09
C GLN A 682 40.50 -13.27 -58.87
N ALA A 683 39.65 -14.26 -59.00
CA ALA A 683 39.91 -15.40 -59.84
C ALA A 683 39.89 -15.05 -61.33
N SER A 684 39.14 -14.02 -61.74
CA SER A 684 39.13 -13.52 -63.13
C SER A 684 40.28 -12.52 -63.42
N GLU A 685 40.70 -11.72 -62.41
CA GLU A 685 41.82 -10.77 -62.53
C GLU A 685 43.22 -11.44 -62.35
N ALA A 686 43.30 -12.47 -61.51
CA ALA A 686 44.57 -13.26 -61.40
C ALA A 686 45.03 -13.93 -62.68
N ALA A 687 44.13 -14.07 -63.58
CA ALA A 687 44.49 -14.55 -64.95
C ALA A 687 44.99 -13.43 -65.90
N ALA A 688 44.73 -12.16 -65.56
CA ALA A 688 45.07 -11.02 -66.45
C ALA A 688 46.21 -10.13 -65.95
N MET A 689 46.62 -10.18 -64.67
CA MET A 689 47.55 -9.22 -64.11
C MET A 689 48.89 -9.73 -63.58
N SER A 690 49.36 -10.88 -63.99
CA SER A 690 50.69 -11.36 -63.56
C SER A 690 51.91 -10.60 -64.23
N GLU A 691 51.67 -9.64 -65.06
CA GLU A 691 52.79 -9.06 -65.89
C GLU A 691 52.99 -7.54 -65.81
N VAL A 692 52.11 -6.74 -65.24
CA VAL A 692 52.20 -5.25 -65.29
C VAL A 692 52.45 -4.58 -63.95
N GLN A 693 52.35 -5.23 -62.79
CA GLN A 693 52.35 -4.56 -61.46
C GLN A 693 53.65 -4.52 -60.65
N LYS A 694 54.78 -4.82 -61.18
CA LYS A 694 56.05 -4.70 -60.43
C LYS A 694 56.67 -3.31 -60.46
N GLN A 695 56.26 -2.35 -61.26
CA GLN A 695 56.90 -1.06 -61.41
C GLN A 695 56.09 0.18 -60.96
N GLN A 696 54.82 0.07 -60.62
CA GLN A 696 54.02 1.22 -60.15
C GLN A 696 53.81 1.32 -58.64
N ALA A 697 54.12 0.28 -57.85
CA ALA A 697 53.84 0.21 -56.42
C ALA A 697 54.76 1.04 -55.50
N ILE A 698 55.86 1.56 -56.00
CA ILE A 698 56.86 2.27 -55.15
C ILE A 698 56.66 3.77 -55.14
N LEU A 699 56.00 4.34 -56.14
CA LEU A 699 55.81 5.80 -56.26
C LEU A 699 54.48 6.29 -55.65
N ASP A 700 53.45 5.45 -55.58
CA ASP A 700 52.12 5.87 -55.08
C ASP A 700 51.99 5.82 -53.54
N THR A 701 52.88 5.05 -52.87
CA THR A 701 52.80 4.92 -51.39
C THR A 701 53.31 6.17 -50.66
N LYS A 702 54.23 6.94 -51.26
CA LYS A 702 54.71 8.17 -50.64
C LYS A 702 53.76 9.37 -50.83
N LEU A 703 52.96 9.42 -51.91
CA LEU A 703 52.03 10.52 -52.19
C LEU A 703 50.67 10.35 -51.46
N LYS A 704 50.29 9.11 -51.12
CA LYS A 704 49.07 8.86 -50.33
C LYS A 704 49.27 9.16 -48.84
N PHE A 705 50.50 9.07 -48.32
CA PHE A 705 50.76 9.32 -46.91
C PHE A 705 50.71 10.82 -46.55
N GLU A 706 51.08 11.71 -47.46
CA GLU A 706 50.98 13.15 -47.25
C GLU A 706 49.61 13.75 -47.49
N LYS A 707 48.85 13.18 -48.42
CA LYS A 707 47.45 13.56 -48.65
C LYS A 707 46.47 13.01 -47.62
N GLY A 708 46.81 11.86 -47.02
CA GLY A 708 46.06 11.30 -45.92
C GLY A 708 46.09 12.19 -44.68
N LYS A 709 47.23 12.76 -44.36
CA LYS A 709 47.44 13.59 -43.16
C LYS A 709 46.68 14.91 -43.22
N SER A 710 46.64 15.58 -44.37
CA SER A 710 45.87 16.82 -44.55
C SER A 710 44.35 16.58 -44.74
N GLY A 711 43.96 15.43 -45.29
CA GLY A 711 42.57 15.02 -45.42
C GLY A 711 41.95 14.71 -44.04
N PHE A 712 42.72 14.03 -43.19
CA PHE A 712 42.26 13.69 -41.82
C PHE A 712 42.09 14.94 -40.90
N GLU A 713 42.92 15.97 -41.05
CA GLU A 713 42.74 17.20 -40.27
C GLU A 713 41.53 18.03 -40.68
N ILE A 714 41.21 18.04 -41.99
CA ILE A 714 40.01 18.74 -42.51
C ILE A 714 38.72 17.98 -42.19
N GLU A 715 38.82 16.66 -42.28
CA GLU A 715 37.70 15.78 -41.90
C GLU A 715 37.44 15.80 -40.39
N ARG A 716 38.48 15.85 -39.56
CA ARG A 716 38.38 16.02 -38.13
C ARG A 716 37.70 17.34 -37.75
N MET A 717 38.05 18.46 -38.40
CA MET A 717 37.38 19.75 -38.18
C MET A 717 35.94 19.76 -38.69
N ARG A 718 35.65 19.03 -39.79
CA ARG A 718 34.27 18.91 -40.29
C ARG A 718 33.43 18.05 -39.41
N VAL A 719 33.93 16.90 -38.98
CA VAL A 719 33.26 15.98 -38.04
C VAL A 719 33.06 16.67 -36.68
N GLU A 720 34.06 17.39 -36.18
CA GLU A 720 33.96 18.13 -34.92
C GLU A 720 32.93 19.26 -34.98
N SER A 721 32.82 19.94 -36.11
CA SER A 721 31.81 20.98 -36.33
C SER A 721 30.39 20.38 -36.57
N GLN A 722 30.34 19.21 -37.18
CA GLN A 722 29.10 18.52 -37.48
C GLN A 722 28.57 17.86 -36.20
N ILE A 723 29.41 17.19 -35.42
CA ILE A 723 29.10 16.64 -34.11
C ILE A 723 28.62 17.75 -33.15
N LYS A 724 29.25 18.93 -33.20
CA LYS A 724 28.87 20.08 -32.36
C LYS A 724 27.51 20.65 -32.75
N ARG A 725 27.13 20.60 -34.04
CA ARG A 725 25.81 21.01 -34.52
C ARG A 725 24.74 19.96 -34.20
N GLU A 726 25.04 18.70 -34.43
CA GLU A 726 24.13 17.59 -34.11
C GLU A 726 23.92 17.42 -32.62
N LEU A 727 24.96 17.69 -31.79
CA LEU A 727 24.84 17.73 -30.34
C LEU A 727 23.93 18.87 -29.85
N MET A 728 24.08 20.07 -30.45
CA MET A 728 23.19 21.19 -30.12
C MET A 728 21.75 20.96 -30.59
N GLU A 729 21.56 20.34 -31.76
CA GLU A 729 20.21 19.95 -32.22
C GLU A 729 19.61 18.83 -31.39
N LEU A 730 20.42 17.84 -30.97
CA LEU A 730 19.97 16.76 -30.10
C LEU A 730 19.68 17.26 -28.68
N GLU A 731 20.51 18.14 -28.14
CA GLU A 731 20.27 18.78 -26.84
C GLU A 731 18.99 19.62 -26.87
N PHE A 732 18.78 20.38 -27.96
CA PHE A 732 17.54 21.10 -28.17
C PHE A 732 16.33 20.19 -28.35
N ASN A 733 16.45 19.13 -29.16
CA ASN A 733 15.37 18.16 -29.39
C ASN A 733 15.08 17.30 -28.16
N TYR A 734 16.11 16.93 -27.39
CA TYR A 734 15.95 16.18 -26.12
C TYR A 734 15.26 17.05 -25.07
N ASN A 735 15.65 18.29 -24.93
CA ASN A 735 15.00 19.25 -24.05
C ASN A 735 13.56 19.60 -24.49
N MET A 736 13.34 19.68 -25.82
CA MET A 736 12.00 19.83 -26.39
C MET A 736 11.14 18.59 -26.17
N GLN A 737 11.66 17.38 -26.40
CA GLN A 737 10.92 16.14 -26.17
C GLN A 737 10.61 15.89 -24.68
N LEU A 738 11.53 16.28 -23.78
CA LEU A 738 11.27 16.23 -22.31
C LEU A 738 10.22 17.28 -21.90
N GLY A 739 10.25 18.45 -22.54
CA GLY A 739 9.21 19.47 -22.39
C GLY A 739 7.87 19.02 -22.94
N GLU A 740 7.88 18.48 -24.17
CA GLU A 740 6.67 17.95 -24.83
C GLU A 740 6.09 16.74 -24.12
N GLN A 741 6.92 15.80 -23.63
CA GLN A 741 6.42 14.68 -22.85
C GLN A 741 5.82 15.10 -21.51
N LYS A 742 6.35 16.14 -20.87
CA LYS A 742 5.72 16.73 -19.68
C LYS A 742 4.40 17.40 -20.04
N ILE A 743 4.39 18.22 -21.08
CA ILE A 743 3.19 18.92 -21.56
C ILE A 743 2.13 17.92 -22.05
N ILE A 744 2.55 16.85 -22.76
CA ILE A 744 1.65 15.78 -23.24
C ILE A 744 1.10 14.98 -22.05
N LYS A 745 1.91 14.67 -21.04
CA LYS A 745 1.43 13.97 -19.84
C LYS A 745 0.53 14.85 -18.97
N GLU A 746 0.82 16.13 -18.88
CA GLU A 746 -0.05 17.10 -18.21
C GLU A 746 -1.34 17.32 -18.99
N ALA A 747 -1.25 17.52 -20.32
CA ALA A 747 -2.41 17.64 -21.19
C ALA A 747 -3.26 16.35 -21.24
N GLN A 748 -2.64 15.17 -21.21
CA GLN A 748 -3.36 13.91 -21.11
C GLN A 748 -4.04 13.74 -19.74
N ARG A 749 -3.39 14.17 -18.66
CA ARG A 749 -4.02 14.18 -17.33
C ARG A 749 -5.18 15.18 -17.25
N GLU A 750 -5.00 16.36 -17.81
CA GLU A 750 -6.07 17.35 -17.86
C GLU A 750 -7.22 16.89 -18.76
N ALA A 751 -6.93 16.32 -19.94
CA ALA A 751 -7.94 15.74 -20.81
C ALA A 751 -8.69 14.57 -20.16
N ASP A 752 -8.01 13.67 -19.46
CA ASP A 752 -8.64 12.58 -18.71
C ASP A 752 -9.50 13.11 -17.53
N ILE A 753 -9.08 14.19 -16.90
CA ILE A 753 -9.85 14.86 -15.84
C ILE A 753 -11.07 15.57 -16.42
N GLU A 754 -10.94 16.25 -17.56
CA GLU A 754 -12.06 16.89 -18.25
C GLU A 754 -13.02 15.85 -18.82
N GLU A 755 -12.54 14.79 -19.44
CA GLU A 755 -13.40 13.71 -19.94
C GLU A 755 -14.19 13.02 -18.82
N ARG A 756 -13.56 12.84 -17.64
CA ARG A 756 -14.27 12.33 -16.44
C ARG A 756 -15.26 13.33 -15.87
N LYS A 757 -14.97 14.64 -15.94
CA LYS A 757 -15.91 15.69 -15.56
C LYS A 757 -17.09 15.77 -16.52
N ASP A 758 -16.83 15.70 -17.83
CA ASP A 758 -17.86 15.70 -18.86
C ASP A 758 -18.74 14.45 -18.81
N LYS A 759 -18.17 13.27 -18.57
CA LYS A 759 -18.93 12.05 -18.36
C LYS A 759 -19.83 12.16 -17.11
N ARG A 760 -19.32 12.73 -16.01
CA ARG A 760 -20.10 12.98 -14.80
C ARG A 760 -21.19 14.03 -15.03
N ALA A 761 -20.86 15.12 -15.72
CA ALA A 761 -21.83 16.16 -16.05
C ALA A 761 -22.96 15.64 -16.96
N ARG A 762 -22.62 14.78 -17.95
CA ARG A 762 -23.62 14.13 -18.82
C ARG A 762 -24.50 13.16 -18.05
N ILE A 763 -23.94 12.36 -17.15
CA ILE A 763 -24.70 11.41 -16.31
C ILE A 763 -25.62 12.18 -15.36
N VAL A 764 -25.15 13.26 -14.72
CA VAL A 764 -25.98 14.10 -13.84
C VAL A 764 -27.04 14.84 -14.64
N GLY A 765 -26.68 15.36 -15.84
CA GLY A 765 -27.61 16.02 -16.73
C GLY A 765 -28.74 15.09 -17.22
N THR A 766 -28.43 13.87 -17.60
CA THR A 766 -29.41 12.85 -17.99
C THR A 766 -30.28 12.40 -16.82
N GLN A 767 -29.72 12.24 -15.64
CA GLN A 767 -30.46 11.89 -14.43
C GLN A 767 -31.39 13.05 -14.00
N GLN A 768 -30.92 14.30 -14.10
CA GLN A 768 -31.78 15.46 -13.78
C GLN A 768 -32.89 15.66 -14.81
N SER A 769 -32.62 15.47 -16.11
CA SER A 769 -33.63 15.55 -17.13
C SER A 769 -34.68 14.45 -16.98
N ALA A 770 -34.27 13.21 -16.70
CA ALA A 770 -35.18 12.11 -16.44
C ALA A 770 -36.06 12.33 -15.20
N MET A 771 -35.48 12.92 -14.13
CA MET A 771 -36.23 13.31 -12.93
C MET A 771 -37.26 14.45 -13.21
N ILE A 772 -36.88 15.38 -14.07
CA ILE A 772 -37.77 16.49 -14.45
C ILE A 772 -38.93 15.99 -15.32
N ASP A 773 -38.66 15.06 -16.24
CA ASP A 773 -39.68 14.44 -17.08
C ASP A 773 -40.62 13.51 -16.29
N GLN A 774 -40.07 12.76 -15.30
CA GLN A 774 -40.89 12.00 -14.35
C GLN A 774 -41.80 12.90 -13.50
N LYS A 775 -41.33 14.06 -13.05
CA LYS A 775 -42.14 15.03 -12.29
C LYS A 775 -43.21 15.71 -13.14
N LYS A 776 -42.97 15.84 -14.45
CA LYS A 776 -43.94 16.48 -15.36
C LYS A 776 -45.03 15.55 -15.83
N ASN A 777 -44.81 14.25 -15.89
CA ASN A 777 -45.72 13.32 -16.59
C ASN A 777 -46.44 12.31 -15.70
N ASP A 778 -46.29 12.37 -14.38
CA ASP A 778 -46.92 11.40 -13.42
C ASP A 778 -46.77 9.92 -13.85
N LEU A 779 -45.69 9.59 -14.55
CA LEU A 779 -45.43 8.23 -15.02
C LEU A 779 -44.57 7.46 -14.00
N LEU A 780 -45.01 6.22 -13.76
CA LEU A 780 -44.24 5.26 -12.96
C LEU A 780 -42.77 5.12 -13.45
N PRO A 781 -41.84 4.82 -12.57
CA PRO A 781 -40.42 4.71 -12.95
C PRO A 781 -40.22 3.66 -14.05
N ILE A 782 -39.55 4.07 -15.11
CA ILE A 782 -39.19 3.20 -16.22
C ILE A 782 -38.15 2.22 -15.70
N ASP A 783 -38.43 0.94 -15.79
CA ASP A 783 -37.56 -0.18 -15.53
C ASP A 783 -36.42 -0.17 -16.54
N PHE A 784 -35.20 0.14 -16.10
CA PHE A 784 -34.02 0.21 -16.97
C PHE A 784 -33.54 -1.16 -17.50
N GLU A 785 -34.11 -2.25 -17.05
CA GLU A 785 -33.73 -3.60 -17.48
C GLU A 785 -34.31 -4.03 -18.85
N ASN A 786 -35.27 -3.28 -19.42
CA ASN A 786 -35.96 -3.69 -20.65
C ASN A 786 -35.58 -2.91 -21.92
N GLN A 787 -34.47 -2.22 -21.98
CA GLN A 787 -34.02 -1.50 -23.19
C GLN A 787 -32.90 -2.21 -23.98
N ASN A 788 -32.67 -3.49 -23.77
CA ASN A 788 -31.69 -4.26 -24.57
C ASN A 788 -32.29 -5.31 -25.50
N GLU A 789 -33.58 -5.17 -25.86
CA GLU A 789 -34.11 -5.93 -26.98
C GLU A 789 -34.58 -5.00 -28.10
N GLY A 790 -33.69 -4.71 -29.00
CA GLY A 790 -34.02 -3.92 -30.19
C GLY A 790 -32.90 -3.77 -31.19
N GLY A 791 -32.66 -4.83 -31.96
CA GLY A 791 -32.27 -4.65 -33.36
C GLY A 791 -30.78 -4.43 -33.68
N LEU A 792 -30.05 -5.50 -33.86
CA LEU A 792 -29.01 -5.58 -34.86
C LEU A 792 -29.53 -6.41 -36.02
N GLU A 793 -30.08 -5.77 -37.00
CA GLU A 793 -30.07 -6.23 -38.39
C GLU A 793 -29.25 -5.26 -39.24
N ILE A 794 -28.28 -5.86 -39.97
CA ILE A 794 -27.37 -5.39 -41.01
C ILE A 794 -26.03 -4.86 -40.54
#